data_6b258106dcc098d87e4886af54ff399d
#
_entry.id   6b258106dcc098d87e4886af54ff399d
#
_cell.length_a   1.000
_cell.length_b   1.000
_cell.length_c   1.000
_cell.angle_alpha   90.00
_cell.angle_beta   90.00
_cell.angle_gamma   90.00
#
_symmetry.space_group_name_H-M   'P 1'
#
loop_
_entity.id
_entity.type
_entity.pdbx_description
1 polymer ?
#
loop_
_entity_poly.entity_id
_entity_poly.type
_entity_poly.pdbx_seq_one_letter_code
_entity_poly.pdbx_strand_id
1 'polypeptide(L)'
;MSNVTKEMALDYHKGDRPGKIETIPTKPYSSQRDLSLAYSPGVAYPCLEIEKNPQDAYEYTNKGNLVAVISNGTAVLGLGNIGAQAGKPVMEGKALLFKIFAGLDCFDIEVDEKDPKKFIEIVKSLAPTFGGINLEDIKAPECFEIEQTLKAECDIPVMHDDQHGTAIISGAGLLNALEVQGKKIDDIKLVVNGAGAAAVSCTNLYISLGVRRENIVMCDSHGVINPKRTDLNSQKQQFVTDRDISTLAEAMVGADVFLGLSVKDVVTPEMLQSMADKPIVFALANPDPEIEYSKAVASRPDIIFATGRSDYPNQINNVLGFPYIFRGALDCGARAINEEMKLAAVRAIAGLAKLPVPSVVNAAYDMAGVGFGREYILPKPLDPRLLTTVAPAVARAAISSGVARKEITDWEQYNEKLNRLMGYDSKLMRRFSELAKANPRRVVFGEGNTDNMLLAAVEACREGVCVPVLLGNEEMIEKRAGRLGVSLDGIEIVNIRHDRESERRSRYATMLAEKRGRDGYTRREALEKMFDRNYFGMMMVEAGDADAFVAGTYSNNSEVTSIARDVIGIRPDYSHFATMHIMNTKRGVYYLADTMINETEDCDTLVDIARLARHAVEYFAQKPVMAMISYSNFGSNRAQSPRAVHEAVEVLQQRYPDLCIDGEMQVNYALNRQIRDRNYPFSRLYGKDVNTLIFPNLNASSAAYRMMLEMGLCEVIGPIQIGLNKPVHFISVEAKVRDIVNLAIIATMDAAVSGKAPLADK
;
A
#
# COMPACT_ATOMS: atom_id res chain seq x y z
N MET A 1 6.68 19.84 8.53
CA MET A 1 5.67 20.01 9.60
C MET A 1 4.43 20.65 9.00
N SER A 2 3.31 19.97 8.98
CA SER A 2 2.04 20.57 8.55
C SER A 2 1.56 21.51 9.67
N ASN A 3 1.79 22.82 9.53
CA ASN A 3 1.14 23.80 10.39
C ASN A 3 -0.35 23.85 10.06
N VAL A 4 -1.13 22.92 10.61
CA VAL A 4 -2.59 22.92 10.46
C VAL A 4 -3.15 24.07 11.29
N THR A 5 -3.72 25.08 10.62
CA THR A 5 -4.41 26.18 11.28
C THR A 5 -5.87 25.83 11.56
N LYS A 6 -6.51 26.59 12.49
CA LYS A 6 -7.95 26.45 12.76
C LYS A 6 -8.79 26.61 11.48
N GLU A 7 -8.45 27.59 10.64
CA GLU A 7 -9.14 27.86 9.38
C GLU A 7 -9.03 26.68 8.41
N MET A 8 -7.82 26.16 8.19
CA MET A 8 -7.59 24.98 7.35
C MET A 8 -8.41 23.77 7.83
N ALA A 9 -8.44 23.54 9.16
CA ALA A 9 -9.22 22.44 9.72
C ALA A 9 -10.72 22.64 9.53
N LEU A 10 -11.24 23.85 9.72
CA LEU A 10 -12.66 24.14 9.51
C LEU A 10 -13.04 24.04 8.02
N ASP A 11 -12.19 24.53 7.13
CA ASP A 11 -12.42 24.47 5.68
C ASP A 11 -12.41 23.02 5.16
N TYR A 12 -11.54 22.17 5.70
CA TYR A 12 -11.52 20.75 5.39
C TYR A 12 -12.86 20.04 5.70
N HIS A 13 -13.57 20.47 6.75
CA HIS A 13 -14.83 19.86 7.16
C HIS A 13 -16.08 20.48 6.50
N LYS A 14 -15.91 21.65 5.84
CA LYS A 14 -16.95 22.36 5.09
C LYS A 14 -16.93 21.96 3.62
N GLY A 15 -17.69 22.64 2.80
CA GLY A 15 -17.75 22.53 1.35
C GLY A 15 -19.14 22.12 0.89
N ASP A 16 -19.26 21.81 -0.40
CA ASP A 16 -20.53 21.39 -1.01
C ASP A 16 -21.05 20.07 -0.42
N ARG A 17 -20.15 19.24 0.11
CA ARG A 17 -20.44 18.01 0.86
C ARG A 17 -19.70 18.06 2.19
N PRO A 18 -20.32 18.57 3.27
CA PRO A 18 -19.70 18.60 4.58
C PRO A 18 -19.56 17.18 5.17
N GLY A 19 -18.60 17.02 6.08
CA GLY A 19 -18.28 15.73 6.69
C GLY A 19 -17.20 14.96 5.92
N LYS A 20 -16.97 13.68 6.27
CA LYS A 20 -15.87 12.87 5.76
C LYS A 20 -16.31 11.54 5.15
N ILE A 21 -17.57 11.17 5.31
CA ILE A 21 -18.12 9.88 4.86
C ILE A 21 -19.38 10.07 4.03
N GLU A 22 -19.59 9.18 3.09
CA GLU A 22 -20.82 9.08 2.30
C GLU A 22 -21.19 7.61 2.08
N THR A 23 -22.47 7.35 1.79
CA THR A 23 -22.96 6.01 1.42
C THR A 23 -23.19 5.96 -0.08
N ILE A 24 -22.57 4.99 -0.75
CA ILE A 24 -22.72 4.78 -2.20
C ILE A 24 -23.23 3.37 -2.50
N PRO A 25 -24.06 3.19 -3.55
CA PRO A 25 -24.53 1.88 -3.98
C PRO A 25 -23.40 0.98 -4.47
N THR A 26 -23.44 -0.31 -4.10
CA THR A 26 -22.48 -1.34 -4.57
C THR A 26 -23.03 -2.22 -5.69
N LYS A 27 -24.32 -2.08 -6.02
CA LYS A 27 -25.01 -2.86 -7.06
C LYS A 27 -25.48 -1.96 -8.20
N PRO A 28 -25.66 -2.48 -9.43
CA PRO A 28 -26.26 -1.75 -10.52
C PRO A 28 -27.69 -1.29 -10.18
N TYR A 29 -28.08 -0.11 -10.65
CA TYR A 29 -29.39 0.49 -10.42
C TYR A 29 -29.94 1.24 -11.64
N SER A 30 -29.42 0.91 -12.83
CA SER A 30 -29.73 1.63 -14.07
C SER A 30 -30.92 1.08 -14.84
N SER A 31 -31.47 -0.08 -14.44
CA SER A 31 -32.59 -0.71 -15.12
C SER A 31 -33.71 -1.06 -14.16
N GLN A 32 -34.96 -1.19 -14.70
CA GLN A 32 -36.10 -1.66 -13.93
C GLN A 32 -35.87 -3.05 -13.33
N ARG A 33 -35.12 -3.89 -14.03
CA ARG A 33 -34.73 -5.22 -13.52
C ARG A 33 -33.82 -5.09 -12.30
N ASP A 34 -32.84 -4.18 -12.33
CA ASP A 34 -31.92 -3.95 -11.20
C ASP A 34 -32.68 -3.48 -9.97
N LEU A 35 -33.66 -2.55 -10.16
CA LEU A 35 -34.50 -2.08 -9.06
C LEU A 35 -35.39 -3.19 -8.52
N SER A 36 -35.95 -4.06 -9.37
CA SER A 36 -36.76 -5.21 -8.94
C SER A 36 -35.94 -6.24 -8.17
N LEU A 37 -34.66 -6.41 -8.48
CA LEU A 37 -33.77 -7.28 -7.73
C LEU A 37 -33.33 -6.64 -6.41
N ALA A 38 -33.04 -5.34 -6.43
CA ALA A 38 -32.52 -4.60 -5.27
C ALA A 38 -33.62 -4.36 -4.20
N TYR A 39 -34.90 -4.23 -4.58
CA TYR A 39 -35.98 -3.93 -3.66
C TYR A 39 -37.14 -4.90 -3.89
N SER A 40 -38.28 -4.46 -4.43
CA SER A 40 -39.47 -5.30 -4.57
C SER A 40 -39.60 -5.84 -6.01
N PRO A 41 -39.83 -7.14 -6.22
CA PRO A 41 -40.08 -8.23 -5.24
C PRO A 41 -38.80 -8.99 -4.81
N GLY A 42 -37.65 -8.77 -5.46
CA GLY A 42 -36.46 -9.60 -5.34
C GLY A 42 -35.89 -9.69 -3.91
N VAL A 43 -35.98 -8.61 -3.12
CA VAL A 43 -35.46 -8.54 -1.75
C VAL A 43 -36.10 -9.54 -0.78
N ALA A 44 -37.29 -10.04 -1.08
CA ALA A 44 -37.98 -11.02 -0.24
C ALA A 44 -37.20 -12.33 -0.11
N TYR A 45 -36.47 -12.75 -1.15
CA TYR A 45 -35.74 -14.02 -1.13
C TYR A 45 -34.59 -14.01 -0.10
N PRO A 46 -33.65 -13.06 -0.12
CA PRO A 46 -32.61 -13.02 0.92
C PRO A 46 -33.20 -12.82 2.33
N CYS A 47 -34.31 -12.09 2.50
CA CYS A 47 -34.97 -11.98 3.82
C CYS A 47 -35.41 -13.34 4.36
N LEU A 48 -36.03 -14.17 3.52
CA LEU A 48 -36.49 -15.51 3.90
C LEU A 48 -35.30 -16.47 4.19
N GLU A 49 -34.18 -16.36 3.48
CA GLU A 49 -33.01 -17.17 3.79
C GLU A 49 -32.39 -16.75 5.12
N ILE A 50 -32.26 -15.44 5.39
CA ILE A 50 -31.76 -14.93 6.67
C ILE A 50 -32.68 -15.29 7.85
N GLU A 51 -34.02 -15.31 7.64
CA GLU A 51 -34.96 -15.77 8.67
C GLU A 51 -34.73 -17.22 9.05
N LYS A 52 -34.45 -18.09 8.06
CA LYS A 52 -34.15 -19.51 8.31
C LYS A 52 -32.77 -19.69 8.95
N ASN A 53 -31.78 -18.93 8.52
CA ASN A 53 -30.43 -18.99 9.05
C ASN A 53 -29.83 -17.57 9.23
N PRO A 54 -29.84 -17.01 10.44
CA PRO A 54 -29.33 -15.66 10.71
C PRO A 54 -27.88 -15.42 10.29
N GLN A 55 -27.07 -16.48 10.11
CA GLN A 55 -25.68 -16.33 9.64
C GLN A 55 -25.61 -15.92 8.15
N ASP A 56 -26.65 -16.17 7.37
CA ASP A 56 -26.73 -15.77 5.96
C ASP A 56 -26.80 -14.24 5.78
N ALA A 57 -27.03 -13.48 6.86
CA ALA A 57 -26.88 -12.04 6.86
C ALA A 57 -25.49 -11.59 6.47
N TYR A 58 -24.45 -12.38 6.76
CA TYR A 58 -23.05 -12.10 6.36
C TYR A 58 -22.80 -12.34 4.87
N GLU A 59 -23.66 -13.08 4.19
CA GLU A 59 -23.58 -13.35 2.75
C GLU A 59 -24.42 -12.37 1.93
N TYR A 60 -25.65 -12.10 2.38
CA TYR A 60 -26.62 -11.34 1.60
C TYR A 60 -26.69 -9.86 1.94
N THR A 61 -25.98 -9.40 2.98
CA THR A 61 -25.93 -7.98 3.39
C THR A 61 -24.49 -7.49 3.55
N ASN A 62 -24.32 -6.19 3.81
CA ASN A 62 -23.01 -5.60 4.11
C ASN A 62 -22.53 -5.85 5.56
N LYS A 63 -23.28 -6.59 6.38
CA LYS A 63 -22.98 -6.86 7.80
C LYS A 63 -21.53 -7.34 8.00
N GLY A 64 -21.05 -8.24 7.13
CA GLY A 64 -19.69 -8.80 7.21
C GLY A 64 -18.55 -7.81 6.94
N ASN A 65 -18.85 -6.61 6.46
CA ASN A 65 -17.88 -5.56 6.17
C ASN A 65 -18.21 -4.23 6.88
N LEU A 66 -19.17 -4.21 7.80
CA LEU A 66 -19.68 -3.00 8.42
C LEU A 66 -19.33 -2.94 9.90
N VAL A 67 -18.63 -1.88 10.33
CA VAL A 67 -18.29 -1.59 11.73
C VAL A 67 -19.09 -0.39 12.22
N ALA A 68 -19.58 -0.44 13.46
CA ALA A 68 -20.08 0.74 14.16
C ALA A 68 -18.95 1.39 14.96
N VAL A 69 -18.76 2.69 14.82
CA VAL A 69 -18.01 3.53 15.77
C VAL A 69 -18.99 4.19 16.69
N ILE A 70 -19.00 3.83 17.96
CA ILE A 70 -20.03 4.26 18.92
C ILE A 70 -19.40 5.07 20.06
N SER A 71 -19.92 6.27 20.30
CA SER A 71 -19.47 7.19 21.33
C SER A 71 -20.62 7.84 22.05
N ASN A 72 -20.43 8.23 23.31
CA ASN A 72 -21.31 9.17 24.02
C ASN A 72 -20.64 10.53 24.25
N GLY A 73 -19.47 10.76 23.71
CA GLY A 73 -18.74 12.02 23.75
C GLY A 73 -18.31 12.49 25.15
N THR A 74 -18.10 11.54 26.07
CA THR A 74 -17.74 11.87 27.45
C THR A 74 -16.24 12.01 27.72
N ALA A 75 -15.37 11.63 26.75
CA ALA A 75 -13.91 11.74 26.86
C ALA A 75 -13.24 12.05 25.52
N VAL A 76 -13.71 13.05 24.80
CA VAL A 76 -13.28 13.35 23.42
C VAL A 76 -11.89 13.96 23.39
N LEU A 77 -10.90 13.29 22.77
CA LEU A 77 -9.56 13.79 22.40
C LEU A 77 -8.87 14.77 23.38
N GLY A 78 -8.97 14.61 24.68
CA GLY A 78 -8.42 15.58 25.63
C GLY A 78 -9.26 16.87 25.80
N LEU A 79 -10.36 17.02 25.05
CA LEU A 79 -11.36 18.06 25.26
C LEU A 79 -12.33 17.70 26.40
N GLY A 80 -12.34 16.43 26.79
CA GLY A 80 -13.17 15.92 27.86
C GLY A 80 -14.63 15.69 27.43
N ASN A 81 -15.55 15.94 28.35
CA ASN A 81 -16.97 15.69 28.11
C ASN A 81 -17.61 16.86 27.36
N ILE A 82 -17.56 16.80 26.03
CA ILE A 82 -18.17 17.81 25.14
C ILE A 82 -19.54 17.36 24.58
N GLY A 83 -19.96 16.12 24.91
CA GLY A 83 -21.23 15.53 24.49
C GLY A 83 -21.16 14.82 23.13
N ALA A 84 -22.13 13.96 22.90
CA ALA A 84 -22.21 13.08 21.75
C ALA A 84 -22.15 13.85 20.41
N GLN A 85 -22.99 14.86 20.23
CA GLN A 85 -23.07 15.63 18.98
C GLN A 85 -21.76 16.36 18.64
N ALA A 86 -21.07 16.94 19.63
CA ALA A 86 -19.82 17.63 19.40
C ALA A 86 -18.65 16.66 19.10
N GLY A 87 -18.76 15.40 19.50
CA GLY A 87 -17.81 14.33 19.19
C GLY A 87 -17.89 13.82 17.75
N LYS A 88 -18.99 14.08 17.01
CA LYS A 88 -19.21 13.55 15.66
C LYS A 88 -18.05 13.75 14.67
N PRO A 89 -17.38 14.90 14.56
CA PRO A 89 -16.26 15.05 13.64
C PRO A 89 -15.09 14.08 13.91
N VAL A 90 -14.89 13.65 15.17
CA VAL A 90 -13.88 12.66 15.52
C VAL A 90 -14.33 11.27 15.08
N MET A 91 -15.59 10.91 15.29
CA MET A 91 -16.16 9.62 14.91
C MET A 91 -16.19 9.42 13.40
N GLU A 92 -16.55 10.47 12.62
CA GLU A 92 -16.39 10.46 11.16
C GLU A 92 -14.92 10.28 10.74
N GLY A 93 -13.99 10.89 11.46
CA GLY A 93 -12.56 10.68 11.24
C GLY A 93 -12.14 9.23 11.46
N LYS A 94 -12.66 8.60 12.51
CA LYS A 94 -12.42 7.18 12.79
C LYS A 94 -13.01 6.29 11.70
N ALA A 95 -14.23 6.58 11.24
CA ALA A 95 -14.86 5.87 10.13
C ALA A 95 -14.07 5.99 8.82
N LEU A 96 -13.54 7.18 8.51
CA LEU A 96 -12.64 7.40 7.38
C LEU A 96 -11.40 6.51 7.47
N LEU A 97 -10.76 6.42 8.65
CA LEU A 97 -9.57 5.58 8.84
C LEU A 97 -9.85 4.08 8.65
N PHE A 98 -10.99 3.58 9.12
CA PHE A 98 -11.44 2.22 8.84
C PHE A 98 -11.54 1.95 7.33
N LYS A 99 -12.10 2.91 6.58
CA LYS A 99 -12.28 2.78 5.13
C LYS A 99 -10.98 2.80 4.38
N ILE A 100 -10.13 3.81 4.60
CA ILE A 100 -8.90 3.98 3.81
C ILE A 100 -7.82 2.94 4.11
N PHE A 101 -7.72 2.46 5.36
CA PHE A 101 -6.66 1.53 5.76
C PHE A 101 -7.06 0.05 5.71
N ALA A 102 -8.34 -0.26 5.83
CA ALA A 102 -8.79 -1.65 5.87
C ALA A 102 -9.94 -1.99 4.92
N GLY A 103 -10.44 -1.02 4.14
CA GLY A 103 -11.58 -1.22 3.24
C GLY A 103 -12.89 -1.56 3.97
N LEU A 104 -12.96 -1.32 5.28
CA LEU A 104 -14.16 -1.53 6.09
C LEU A 104 -15.13 -0.37 5.91
N ASP A 105 -16.38 -0.68 5.71
CA ASP A 105 -17.46 0.30 5.78
C ASP A 105 -17.75 0.60 7.25
N CYS A 106 -18.08 1.86 7.54
CA CYS A 106 -18.26 2.26 8.92
C CYS A 106 -19.41 3.29 9.04
N PHE A 107 -20.23 3.11 10.06
CA PHE A 107 -21.16 4.14 10.51
C PHE A 107 -20.73 4.63 11.88
N ASP A 108 -20.63 5.97 12.02
CA ASP A 108 -20.49 6.63 13.31
C ASP A 108 -21.87 6.83 13.94
N ILE A 109 -21.96 6.51 15.24
CA ILE A 109 -23.21 6.55 16.01
C ILE A 109 -22.95 7.27 17.32
N GLU A 110 -23.42 8.48 17.40
CA GLU A 110 -23.35 9.33 18.57
C GLU A 110 -24.59 9.12 19.46
N VAL A 111 -24.40 8.45 20.62
CA VAL A 111 -25.46 8.12 21.55
C VAL A 111 -25.50 9.14 22.70
N ASP A 112 -26.52 9.97 22.74
CA ASP A 112 -26.69 10.96 23.83
C ASP A 112 -27.29 10.32 25.09
N GLU A 113 -26.57 9.36 25.65
CA GLU A 113 -26.91 8.69 26.92
C GLU A 113 -25.63 8.52 27.79
N LYS A 114 -25.69 8.94 29.03
CA LYS A 114 -24.57 8.87 29.99
C LYS A 114 -24.72 7.76 31.01
N ASP A 115 -25.92 7.22 31.19
CA ASP A 115 -26.14 6.06 32.05
C ASP A 115 -25.58 4.80 31.36
N PRO A 116 -24.59 4.11 31.95
CA PRO A 116 -23.97 2.96 31.30
C PRO A 116 -24.95 1.84 30.94
N LYS A 117 -25.94 1.57 31.79
CA LYS A 117 -26.91 0.49 31.55
C LYS A 117 -27.80 0.77 30.36
N LYS A 118 -28.31 2.01 30.27
CA LYS A 118 -29.13 2.42 29.11
C LYS A 118 -28.29 2.47 27.84
N PHE A 119 -27.06 2.97 27.92
CA PHE A 119 -26.13 2.95 26.80
C PHE A 119 -25.89 1.53 26.27
N ILE A 120 -25.63 0.59 27.16
CA ILE A 120 -25.48 -0.85 26.82
C ILE A 120 -26.73 -1.38 26.10
N GLU A 121 -27.92 -1.13 26.61
CA GLU A 121 -29.16 -1.61 25.99
C GLU A 121 -29.36 -1.02 24.57
N ILE A 122 -29.05 0.25 24.37
CA ILE A 122 -29.09 0.90 23.06
C ILE A 122 -28.11 0.20 22.11
N VAL A 123 -26.84 0.05 22.51
CA VAL A 123 -25.81 -0.54 21.66
C VAL A 123 -26.11 -2.00 21.31
N LYS A 124 -26.61 -2.79 22.26
CA LYS A 124 -27.05 -4.17 22.02
C LYS A 124 -28.16 -4.23 20.95
N SER A 125 -29.11 -3.29 21.02
CA SER A 125 -30.21 -3.23 20.06
C SER A 125 -29.75 -2.89 18.63
N LEU A 126 -28.58 -2.26 18.46
CA LEU A 126 -27.95 -1.93 17.18
C LEU A 126 -27.09 -3.08 16.62
N ALA A 127 -26.63 -4.00 17.46
CA ALA A 127 -25.67 -5.07 17.12
C ALA A 127 -26.10 -5.93 15.91
N PRO A 128 -27.39 -6.22 15.62
CA PRO A 128 -27.80 -6.97 14.44
C PRO A 128 -27.34 -6.37 13.12
N THR A 129 -27.18 -5.04 13.05
CA THR A 129 -26.76 -4.33 11.83
C THR A 129 -25.29 -4.54 11.49
N PHE A 130 -24.42 -4.73 12.49
CA PHE A 130 -22.98 -4.63 12.37
C PHE A 130 -22.27 -5.96 12.45
N GLY A 131 -21.11 -6.04 11.78
CA GLY A 131 -20.15 -7.14 11.93
C GLY A 131 -19.18 -6.95 13.11
N GLY A 132 -19.04 -5.71 13.61
CA GLY A 132 -18.21 -5.38 14.77
C GLY A 132 -18.54 -4.00 15.33
N ILE A 133 -18.14 -3.75 16.57
CA ILE A 133 -18.36 -2.48 17.28
C ILE A 133 -17.05 -1.96 17.84
N ASN A 134 -16.67 -0.76 17.44
CA ASN A 134 -15.61 0.05 18.02
C ASN A 134 -16.22 1.07 18.98
N LEU A 135 -15.93 0.94 20.26
CA LEU A 135 -16.27 1.95 21.27
C LEU A 135 -15.17 3.02 21.30
N GLU A 136 -15.57 4.29 21.36
CA GLU A 136 -14.65 5.43 21.24
C GLU A 136 -15.04 6.55 22.21
N ASP A 137 -14.04 7.23 22.79
CA ASP A 137 -14.22 8.47 23.59
C ASP A 137 -15.24 8.34 24.73
N ILE A 138 -15.30 7.18 25.40
CA ILE A 138 -16.15 6.92 26.57
C ILE A 138 -15.28 6.97 27.84
N LYS A 139 -15.65 7.83 28.79
CA LYS A 139 -14.86 8.05 29.99
C LYS A 139 -14.78 6.84 30.92
N ALA A 140 -13.69 6.74 31.67
CA ALA A 140 -13.57 5.82 32.78
C ALA A 140 -14.25 6.42 34.05
N PRO A 141 -14.81 5.57 34.95
CA PRO A 141 -14.74 4.09 34.92
C PRO A 141 -15.84 3.42 34.11
N GLU A 142 -16.83 4.16 33.60
CA GLU A 142 -18.02 3.65 32.91
C GLU A 142 -17.66 2.80 31.68
N CYS A 143 -16.59 3.15 30.94
CA CYS A 143 -16.15 2.43 29.77
C CYS A 143 -15.78 0.95 30.04
N PHE A 144 -15.33 0.63 31.24
CA PHE A 144 -15.02 -0.76 31.59
C PHE A 144 -16.27 -1.64 31.69
N GLU A 145 -17.31 -1.15 32.40
CA GLU A 145 -18.60 -1.84 32.53
C GLU A 145 -19.25 -2.00 31.17
N ILE A 146 -19.26 -0.93 30.37
CA ILE A 146 -19.86 -0.91 29.02
C ILE A 146 -19.19 -1.95 28.11
N GLU A 147 -17.87 -1.90 28.00
CA GLU A 147 -17.14 -2.82 27.13
C GLU A 147 -17.28 -4.28 27.60
N GLN A 148 -17.08 -4.53 28.88
CA GLN A 148 -17.14 -5.88 29.45
C GLN A 148 -18.52 -6.53 29.25
N THR A 149 -19.59 -5.77 29.45
CA THR A 149 -20.94 -6.25 29.27
C THR A 149 -21.26 -6.51 27.81
N LEU A 150 -20.92 -5.57 26.92
CA LEU A 150 -21.14 -5.74 25.49
C LEU A 150 -20.33 -6.90 24.91
N LYS A 151 -19.11 -7.12 25.35
CA LYS A 151 -18.30 -8.30 24.97
C LYS A 151 -18.95 -9.63 25.40
N ALA A 152 -19.58 -9.66 26.54
CA ALA A 152 -20.23 -10.85 27.06
C ALA A 152 -21.58 -11.13 26.37
N GLU A 153 -22.31 -10.09 25.95
CA GLU A 153 -23.68 -10.21 25.50
C GLU A 153 -23.88 -10.06 23.98
N CYS A 154 -22.89 -9.50 23.26
CA CYS A 154 -22.94 -9.41 21.79
C CYS A 154 -22.18 -10.56 21.15
N ASP A 155 -22.78 -11.20 20.13
CA ASP A 155 -22.16 -12.27 19.36
C ASP A 155 -21.36 -11.71 18.14
N ILE A 156 -20.76 -10.53 18.31
CA ILE A 156 -19.87 -9.86 17.35
C ILE A 156 -18.70 -9.21 18.09
N PRO A 157 -17.54 -9.01 17.45
CA PRO A 157 -16.39 -8.39 18.11
C PRO A 157 -16.69 -6.96 18.58
N VAL A 158 -16.41 -6.71 19.85
CA VAL A 158 -16.48 -5.40 20.50
C VAL A 158 -15.11 -5.04 21.04
N MET A 159 -14.62 -3.84 20.77
CA MET A 159 -13.35 -3.33 21.29
C MET A 159 -13.44 -1.83 21.57
N HIS A 160 -12.95 -1.42 22.72
CA HIS A 160 -12.78 0.01 23.05
C HIS A 160 -11.36 0.42 22.64
N ASP A 161 -11.25 1.28 21.60
CA ASP A 161 -9.94 1.59 21.02
C ASP A 161 -9.04 2.39 21.96
N ASP A 162 -9.56 3.35 22.73
CA ASP A 162 -8.76 4.12 23.70
C ASP A 162 -8.13 3.24 24.77
N GLN A 163 -8.76 2.10 25.11
CA GLN A 163 -8.22 1.16 26.05
C GLN A 163 -7.19 0.24 25.37
N HIS A 164 -7.57 -0.41 24.27
CA HIS A 164 -6.82 -1.51 23.68
C HIS A 164 -5.92 -1.08 22.52
N GLY A 165 -6.28 -0.04 21.77
CA GLY A 165 -5.44 0.46 20.68
C GLY A 165 -4.10 0.96 21.20
N THR A 166 -4.13 1.87 22.17
CA THR A 166 -2.91 2.39 22.83
C THR A 166 -2.08 1.27 23.44
N ALA A 167 -2.72 0.28 24.10
CA ALA A 167 -2.03 -0.86 24.69
C ALA A 167 -1.28 -1.70 23.63
N ILE A 168 -1.93 -2.01 22.52
CA ILE A 168 -1.36 -2.82 21.42
C ILE A 168 -0.18 -2.10 20.79
N ILE A 169 -0.33 -0.81 20.45
CA ILE A 169 0.73 -0.08 19.76
C ILE A 169 1.90 0.21 20.68
N SER A 170 1.65 0.64 21.92
CA SER A 170 2.72 0.83 22.90
C SER A 170 3.41 -0.48 23.27
N GLY A 171 2.66 -1.59 23.31
CA GLY A 171 3.24 -2.94 23.51
C GLY A 171 4.18 -3.35 22.38
N ALA A 172 3.82 -3.07 21.12
CA ALA A 172 4.70 -3.29 19.96
C ALA A 172 5.96 -2.40 20.03
N GLY A 173 5.79 -1.13 20.38
CA GLY A 173 6.89 -0.21 20.64
C GLY A 173 7.80 -0.68 21.77
N LEU A 174 7.24 -1.19 22.85
CA LEU A 174 8.00 -1.70 23.99
C LEU A 174 8.87 -2.90 23.59
N LEU A 175 8.33 -3.90 22.89
CA LEU A 175 9.11 -5.06 22.45
C LEU A 175 10.32 -4.62 21.60
N ASN A 176 10.12 -3.71 20.68
CA ASN A 176 11.19 -3.23 19.80
C ASN A 176 12.17 -2.31 20.54
N ALA A 177 11.70 -1.44 21.43
CA ALA A 177 12.57 -0.59 22.24
C ALA A 177 13.46 -1.42 23.17
N LEU A 178 12.92 -2.48 23.78
CA LEU A 178 13.70 -3.41 24.61
C LEU A 178 14.80 -4.10 23.79
N GLU A 179 14.50 -4.56 22.59
CA GLU A 179 15.48 -5.18 21.69
C GLU A 179 16.60 -4.21 21.33
N VAL A 180 16.26 -2.96 20.93
CA VAL A 180 17.23 -1.93 20.60
C VAL A 180 18.12 -1.54 21.80
N GLN A 181 17.55 -1.51 23.00
CA GLN A 181 18.27 -1.18 24.23
C GLN A 181 19.00 -2.39 24.86
N GLY A 182 18.74 -3.61 24.35
CA GLY A 182 19.34 -4.85 24.87
C GLY A 182 18.81 -5.26 26.25
N LYS A 183 17.53 -4.94 26.55
CA LYS A 183 16.89 -5.27 27.83
C LYS A 183 15.92 -6.45 27.68
N LYS A 184 15.77 -7.24 28.74
CA LYS A 184 14.82 -8.36 28.79
C LYS A 184 13.52 -7.92 29.44
N ILE A 185 12.39 -8.31 28.85
CA ILE A 185 11.05 -7.89 29.29
C ILE A 185 10.71 -8.31 30.70
N ASP A 186 11.21 -9.44 31.16
CA ASP A 186 10.96 -9.97 32.51
C ASP A 186 11.82 -9.32 33.59
N ASP A 187 12.88 -8.59 33.22
CA ASP A 187 13.81 -7.95 34.15
C ASP A 187 13.56 -6.45 34.35
N ILE A 188 12.80 -5.80 33.43
CA ILE A 188 12.58 -4.35 33.45
C ILE A 188 11.77 -3.90 34.67
N LYS A 189 12.12 -2.72 35.18
CA LYS A 189 11.32 -1.95 36.12
C LYS A 189 10.48 -0.91 35.34
N LEU A 190 9.17 -1.07 35.42
CA LEU A 190 8.19 -0.23 34.71
C LEU A 190 7.51 0.76 35.66
N VAL A 191 7.54 2.01 35.34
CA VAL A 191 6.75 3.07 35.98
C VAL A 191 5.63 3.50 35.06
N VAL A 192 4.40 3.43 35.52
CA VAL A 192 3.20 3.88 34.82
C VAL A 192 2.65 5.10 35.50
N ASN A 193 2.61 6.23 34.83
CA ASN A 193 2.05 7.46 35.34
C ASN A 193 0.69 7.76 34.69
N GLY A 194 -0.34 7.61 35.46
CA GLY A 194 -1.74 7.54 35.10
C GLY A 194 -2.36 6.23 35.58
N ALA A 195 -3.61 6.25 35.96
CA ALA A 195 -4.37 5.08 36.40
C ALA A 195 -5.78 5.07 35.81
N GLY A 196 -5.92 5.67 34.63
CA GLY A 196 -7.12 5.63 33.81
C GLY A 196 -7.23 4.36 32.94
N ALA A 197 -8.23 4.35 32.06
CA ALA A 197 -8.54 3.18 31.22
C ALA A 197 -7.35 2.71 30.37
N ALA A 198 -6.69 3.61 29.66
CA ALA A 198 -5.54 3.31 28.84
C ALA A 198 -4.36 2.75 29.67
N ALA A 199 -4.07 3.36 30.83
CA ALA A 199 -2.97 2.94 31.69
C ALA A 199 -3.17 1.51 32.23
N VAL A 200 -4.37 1.20 32.70
CA VAL A 200 -4.75 -0.14 33.17
C VAL A 200 -4.62 -1.18 32.04
N SER A 201 -5.17 -0.86 30.86
CA SER A 201 -5.13 -1.75 29.70
C SER A 201 -3.71 -1.97 29.17
N CYS A 202 -2.89 -0.92 29.07
CA CYS A 202 -1.47 -1.03 28.69
C CYS A 202 -0.71 -1.92 29.67
N THR A 203 -0.89 -1.68 30.96
CA THR A 203 -0.18 -2.44 32.00
C THR A 203 -0.56 -3.92 31.96
N ASN A 204 -1.84 -4.24 31.83
CA ASN A 204 -2.29 -5.62 31.71
C ASN A 204 -1.73 -6.31 30.45
N LEU A 205 -1.72 -5.62 29.31
CA LEU A 205 -1.13 -6.16 28.09
C LEU A 205 0.39 -6.36 28.24
N TYR A 206 1.10 -5.46 28.93
CA TYR A 206 2.54 -5.62 29.18
C TYR A 206 2.84 -6.81 30.08
N ILE A 207 1.96 -7.09 31.09
CA ILE A 207 2.05 -8.32 31.88
C ILE A 207 1.84 -9.55 30.99
N SER A 208 0.87 -9.52 30.07
CA SER A 208 0.64 -10.62 29.12
C SER A 208 1.81 -10.79 28.13
N LEU A 209 2.60 -9.74 27.87
CA LEU A 209 3.83 -9.81 27.08
C LEU A 209 5.03 -10.34 27.86
N GLY A 210 4.99 -10.38 29.20
CA GLY A 210 6.02 -10.93 30.05
C GLY A 210 6.61 -10.00 31.11
N VAL A 211 6.10 -8.76 31.24
CA VAL A 211 6.53 -7.88 32.33
C VAL A 211 6.06 -8.45 33.68
N ARG A 212 6.98 -8.59 34.60
CA ARG A 212 6.64 -9.12 35.95
C ARG A 212 5.88 -8.07 36.76
N ARG A 213 4.78 -8.48 37.38
CA ARG A 213 3.91 -7.59 38.14
C ARG A 213 4.64 -6.89 39.31
N GLU A 214 5.53 -7.60 39.99
CA GLU A 214 6.33 -7.05 41.09
C GLU A 214 7.30 -5.94 40.67
N ASN A 215 7.59 -5.83 39.38
CA ASN A 215 8.45 -4.79 38.82
C ASN A 215 7.68 -3.54 38.34
N ILE A 216 6.36 -3.53 38.52
CA ILE A 216 5.50 -2.43 38.06
C ILE A 216 5.18 -1.51 39.25
N VAL A 217 5.34 -0.21 39.02
CA VAL A 217 4.88 0.85 39.92
C VAL A 217 3.91 1.73 39.16
N MET A 218 2.66 1.81 39.63
CA MET A 218 1.64 2.69 39.04
C MET A 218 1.44 3.92 39.95
N CYS A 219 1.33 5.09 39.31
CA CYS A 219 1.07 6.38 39.96
C CYS A 219 -0.23 6.96 39.41
N ASP A 220 -0.94 7.71 40.24
CA ASP A 220 -2.04 8.58 39.82
C ASP A 220 -1.83 10.01 40.35
N SER A 221 -2.85 10.87 40.29
CA SER A 221 -2.77 12.26 40.76
C SER A 221 -2.44 12.41 42.26
N HIS A 222 -2.55 11.35 43.06
CA HIS A 222 -2.22 11.32 44.45
C HIS A 222 -0.87 10.64 44.72
N GLY A 223 -0.09 10.30 43.71
CA GLY A 223 1.20 9.62 43.80
C GLY A 223 1.13 8.11 43.59
N VAL A 224 2.06 7.40 44.16
CA VAL A 224 2.20 5.93 44.02
C VAL A 224 1.01 5.19 44.59
N ILE A 225 0.50 4.20 43.87
CA ILE A 225 -0.55 3.30 44.37
C ILE A 225 0.10 2.27 45.32
N ASN A 226 -0.03 2.52 46.61
CA ASN A 226 0.58 1.72 47.68
C ASN A 226 -0.45 1.30 48.74
N PRO A 227 -0.12 0.37 49.66
CA PRO A 227 -1.08 -0.16 50.65
C PRO A 227 -1.60 0.86 51.67
N LYS A 228 -0.96 2.03 51.78
CA LYS A 228 -1.39 3.10 52.70
C LYS A 228 -2.60 3.90 52.13
N ARG A 229 -2.94 3.68 50.88
CA ARG A 229 -4.03 4.35 50.17
C ARG A 229 -5.39 3.71 50.45
N THR A 230 -6.40 4.52 50.78
CA THR A 230 -7.77 4.07 51.05
C THR A 230 -8.79 4.49 50.00
N ASP A 231 -8.35 5.24 49.00
CA ASP A 231 -9.16 5.82 47.93
C ASP A 231 -9.13 4.99 46.63
N LEU A 232 -8.63 3.75 46.68
CA LEU A 232 -8.42 2.91 45.49
C LEU A 232 -9.71 2.17 45.10
N ASN A 233 -10.09 2.28 43.85
CA ASN A 233 -11.11 1.44 43.23
C ASN A 233 -10.55 0.04 42.89
N SER A 234 -11.43 -0.90 42.50
CA SER A 234 -11.04 -2.28 42.20
C SER A 234 -10.00 -2.39 41.07
N GLN A 235 -10.02 -1.51 40.13
CA GLN A 235 -9.07 -1.49 39.00
C GLN A 235 -7.67 -1.07 39.47
N LYS A 236 -7.58 -0.09 40.38
CA LYS A 236 -6.31 0.38 40.91
C LYS A 236 -5.74 -0.56 41.95
N GLN A 237 -6.59 -1.25 42.75
CA GLN A 237 -6.15 -2.19 43.77
C GLN A 237 -5.26 -3.31 43.25
N GLN A 238 -5.45 -3.73 42.00
CA GLN A 238 -4.60 -4.76 41.38
C GLN A 238 -3.15 -4.32 41.15
N PHE A 239 -2.84 -3.01 41.21
CA PHE A 239 -1.50 -2.46 40.97
C PHE A 239 -0.84 -1.87 42.22
N VAL A 240 -1.33 -2.22 43.40
CA VAL A 240 -0.70 -1.83 44.66
C VAL A 240 0.70 -2.43 44.74
N THR A 241 1.71 -1.58 45.00
CA THR A 241 3.10 -2.00 45.20
C THR A 241 3.50 -1.97 46.69
N ASP A 242 4.25 -2.98 47.11
CA ASP A 242 4.78 -3.06 48.49
C ASP A 242 6.04 -2.20 48.70
N ARG A 243 6.52 -1.52 47.70
CA ARG A 243 7.66 -0.59 47.80
C ARG A 243 7.32 0.60 48.68
N ASP A 244 8.22 0.98 49.57
CA ASP A 244 8.05 2.18 50.42
C ASP A 244 8.42 3.46 49.70
N ILE A 245 7.63 3.79 48.65
CA ILE A 245 7.72 4.98 47.83
C ILE A 245 6.34 5.64 47.72
N SER A 246 6.31 6.96 47.52
CA SER A 246 5.05 7.73 47.52
C SER A 246 4.91 8.64 46.30
N THR A 247 6.00 9.07 45.72
CA THR A 247 6.02 10.05 44.62
C THR A 247 6.47 9.47 43.28
N LEU A 248 6.10 10.12 42.19
CA LEU A 248 6.57 9.74 40.85
C LEU A 248 8.10 9.82 40.77
N ALA A 249 8.71 10.84 41.34
CA ALA A 249 10.18 11.00 41.34
C ALA A 249 10.89 9.82 42.00
N GLU A 250 10.38 9.35 43.15
CA GLU A 250 10.92 8.15 43.82
C GLU A 250 10.74 6.88 42.98
N ALA A 251 9.60 6.76 42.29
CA ALA A 251 9.33 5.62 41.43
C ALA A 251 10.27 5.56 40.21
N MET A 252 10.64 6.72 39.66
CA MET A 252 11.51 6.82 38.50
C MET A 252 12.96 6.43 38.76
N VAL A 253 13.42 6.46 40.01
CA VAL A 253 14.81 6.09 40.36
C VAL A 253 15.12 4.64 39.96
N GLY A 254 16.05 4.50 39.01
CA GLY A 254 16.47 3.21 38.48
C GLY A 254 15.41 2.45 37.69
N ALA A 255 14.38 3.14 37.21
CA ALA A 255 13.36 2.60 36.29
C ALA A 255 13.92 2.41 34.89
N ASP A 256 13.60 1.30 34.23
CA ASP A 256 13.99 1.01 32.85
C ASP A 256 13.02 1.62 31.85
N VAL A 257 11.74 1.62 32.17
CA VAL A 257 10.65 2.05 31.30
C VAL A 257 9.73 3.00 32.04
N PHE A 258 9.40 4.13 31.41
CA PHE A 258 8.35 5.05 31.83
C PHE A 258 7.23 5.03 30.79
N LEU A 259 6.00 4.82 31.26
CA LEU A 259 4.78 4.92 30.48
C LEU A 259 3.90 6.03 31.05
N GLY A 260 3.85 7.16 30.36
CA GLY A 260 3.02 8.32 30.72
C GLY A 260 1.68 8.28 30.00
N LEU A 261 0.59 8.30 30.75
CA LEU A 261 -0.80 8.36 30.28
C LEU A 261 -1.60 9.28 31.21
N SER A 262 -1.06 10.47 31.45
CA SER A 262 -1.54 11.42 32.46
C SER A 262 -1.77 12.82 31.90
N VAL A 263 -0.98 13.79 32.34
CA VAL A 263 -1.06 15.19 31.92
C VAL A 263 0.33 15.74 31.58
N LYS A 264 0.36 16.82 30.83
CA LYS A 264 1.60 17.46 30.40
C LYS A 264 2.48 17.94 31.54
N ASP A 265 3.79 18.03 31.26
CA ASP A 265 4.82 18.65 32.12
C ASP A 265 4.96 18.09 33.54
N VAL A 266 4.61 16.82 33.76
CA VAL A 266 4.75 16.15 35.08
C VAL A 266 6.08 15.43 35.24
N VAL A 267 6.85 15.23 34.17
CA VAL A 267 8.18 14.62 34.20
C VAL A 267 9.25 15.70 34.01
N THR A 268 10.25 15.70 34.89
CA THR A 268 11.36 16.63 34.82
C THR A 268 12.63 15.98 34.23
N PRO A 269 13.60 16.75 33.72
CA PRO A 269 14.89 16.24 33.30
C PRO A 269 15.62 15.44 34.38
N GLU A 270 15.54 15.85 35.63
CA GLU A 270 16.15 15.18 36.79
C GLU A 270 15.56 13.79 37.02
N MET A 271 14.23 13.65 36.85
CA MET A 271 13.58 12.34 36.92
C MET A 271 14.08 11.41 35.81
N LEU A 272 14.25 11.89 34.58
CA LEU A 272 14.83 11.10 33.49
C LEU A 272 16.28 10.71 33.78
N GLN A 273 17.08 11.62 34.35
CA GLN A 273 18.47 11.36 34.72
C GLN A 273 18.60 10.30 35.82
N SER A 274 17.59 10.16 36.68
CA SER A 274 17.56 9.14 37.74
C SER A 274 17.17 7.75 37.27
N MET A 275 16.68 7.59 36.04
CA MET A 275 16.33 6.29 35.46
C MET A 275 17.59 5.43 35.21
N ALA A 276 17.40 4.15 35.00
CA ALA A 276 18.44 3.21 34.64
C ALA A 276 19.14 3.60 33.31
N ASP A 277 20.27 2.97 33.01
CA ASP A 277 20.95 3.16 31.73
C ASP A 277 20.06 2.75 30.57
N LYS A 278 20.17 3.50 29.44
CA LYS A 278 19.40 3.25 28.22
C LYS A 278 17.87 3.15 28.48
N PRO A 279 17.28 4.21 29.05
CA PRO A 279 15.85 4.17 29.43
C PRO A 279 14.95 4.24 28.19
N ILE A 280 13.72 3.76 28.37
CA ILE A 280 12.63 3.82 27.40
C ILE A 280 11.54 4.71 28.00
N VAL A 281 11.12 5.74 27.25
CA VAL A 281 10.13 6.70 27.71
C VAL A 281 9.02 6.86 26.69
N PHE A 282 7.83 6.46 27.07
CA PHE A 282 6.60 6.66 26.29
C PHE A 282 5.78 7.73 26.99
N ALA A 283 5.84 8.97 26.47
CA ALA A 283 5.12 10.11 27.00
C ALA A 283 3.89 10.38 26.10
N LEU A 284 2.74 9.85 26.49
CA LEU A 284 1.55 9.73 25.64
C LEU A 284 0.40 10.65 26.03
N ALA A 285 0.59 11.58 26.95
CA ALA A 285 -0.43 12.59 27.26
C ALA A 285 -0.75 13.43 26.03
N ASN A 286 -2.03 13.73 25.83
CA ASN A 286 -2.54 14.53 24.72
C ASN A 286 -3.19 15.82 25.21
N PRO A 287 -3.01 16.98 24.50
CA PRO A 287 -2.24 17.16 23.28
C PRO A 287 -0.72 17.29 23.49
N ASP A 288 -0.28 17.57 24.69
CA ASP A 288 1.12 17.78 25.04
C ASP A 288 1.60 16.65 25.95
N PRO A 289 2.82 16.07 25.70
CA PRO A 289 3.35 14.95 26.44
C PRO A 289 3.77 15.34 27.88
N GLU A 290 4.00 14.34 28.73
CA GLU A 290 4.48 14.50 30.12
C GLU A 290 5.82 15.22 30.23
N ILE A 291 6.63 15.16 29.17
CA ILE A 291 7.85 15.95 28.96
C ILE A 291 8.05 16.17 27.46
N GLU A 292 8.51 17.35 27.09
CA GLU A 292 8.79 17.71 25.71
C GLU A 292 9.98 16.88 25.16
N TYR A 293 9.87 16.40 23.89
CA TYR A 293 10.88 15.57 23.22
C TYR A 293 12.29 16.18 23.27
N SER A 294 12.39 17.47 22.94
CA SER A 294 13.67 18.18 22.92
C SER A 294 14.37 18.19 24.29
N LYS A 295 13.60 18.39 25.36
CA LYS A 295 14.08 18.38 26.74
C LYS A 295 14.49 16.98 27.18
N ALA A 296 13.70 15.96 26.81
CA ALA A 296 14.00 14.57 27.14
C ALA A 296 15.31 14.09 26.50
N VAL A 297 15.47 14.27 25.19
CA VAL A 297 16.67 13.85 24.44
C VAL A 297 17.92 14.64 24.86
N ALA A 298 17.77 15.95 25.17
CA ALA A 298 18.89 16.75 25.67
C ALA A 298 19.36 16.28 27.05
N SER A 299 18.44 15.84 27.93
CA SER A 299 18.78 15.34 29.26
C SER A 299 19.35 13.93 29.29
N ARG A 300 18.96 13.07 28.35
CA ARG A 300 19.36 11.65 28.22
C ARG A 300 19.58 11.26 26.77
N PRO A 301 20.80 11.43 26.22
CA PRO A 301 21.11 11.07 24.81
C PRO A 301 20.95 9.57 24.49
N ASP A 302 20.93 8.70 25.50
CA ASP A 302 20.77 7.24 25.37
C ASP A 302 19.31 6.76 25.37
N ILE A 303 18.34 7.69 25.51
CA ILE A 303 16.89 7.40 25.60
C ILE A 303 16.31 6.87 24.29
N ILE A 304 15.33 5.95 24.37
CA ILE A 304 14.33 5.77 23.33
C ILE A 304 13.07 6.49 23.77
N PHE A 305 12.63 7.47 22.98
CA PHE A 305 11.46 8.27 23.26
C PHE A 305 10.35 8.04 22.24
N ALA A 306 9.12 7.89 22.71
CA ALA A 306 7.93 7.81 21.89
C ALA A 306 6.82 8.71 22.44
N THR A 307 5.95 9.18 21.56
CA THR A 307 4.85 10.10 21.91
C THR A 307 3.65 9.87 20.98
N GLY A 308 2.46 10.37 21.35
CA GLY A 308 1.28 10.38 20.48
C GLY A 308 1.39 11.34 19.28
N ARG A 309 2.32 12.28 19.29
CA ARG A 309 2.45 13.34 18.26
C ARG A 309 3.12 12.81 17.00
N SER A 310 2.63 13.25 15.85
CA SER A 310 3.14 12.86 14.52
C SER A 310 4.41 13.60 14.08
N ASP A 311 4.77 14.70 14.77
CA ASP A 311 5.91 15.54 14.45
C ASP A 311 7.23 15.06 15.09
N TYR A 312 7.18 13.98 15.89
CA TYR A 312 8.35 13.37 16.52
C TYR A 312 8.57 11.91 16.05
N PRO A 313 9.80 11.37 16.20
CA PRO A 313 10.07 9.95 15.99
C PRO A 313 9.19 9.04 16.87
N ASN A 314 8.96 7.80 16.43
CA ASN A 314 8.25 6.78 17.21
C ASN A 314 6.85 7.20 17.66
N GLN A 315 6.01 7.65 16.71
CA GLN A 315 4.62 7.97 17.01
C GLN A 315 3.85 6.72 17.46
N ILE A 316 3.28 6.76 18.66
CA ILE A 316 2.31 5.76 19.13
C ILE A 316 0.92 6.26 18.72
N ASN A 317 0.34 5.61 17.72
CA ASN A 317 -0.94 5.97 17.13
C ASN A 317 -1.80 4.73 16.89
N ASN A 318 -3.00 4.72 17.44
CA ASN A 318 -3.94 3.59 17.38
C ASN A 318 -4.28 3.16 15.94
N VAL A 319 -4.13 4.05 14.95
CA VAL A 319 -4.35 3.73 13.53
C VAL A 319 -3.45 2.61 13.00
N LEU A 320 -2.33 2.34 13.65
CA LEU A 320 -1.46 1.20 13.33
C LEU A 320 -2.11 -0.17 13.68
N GLY A 321 -3.19 -0.17 14.46
CA GLY A 321 -3.81 -1.39 15.00
C GLY A 321 -5.27 -1.58 14.60
N PHE A 322 -6.17 -0.69 15.05
CA PHE A 322 -7.61 -0.96 15.04
C PHE A 322 -8.19 -1.31 13.66
N PRO A 323 -7.81 -0.68 12.53
CA PRO A 323 -8.42 -1.00 11.26
C PRO A 323 -8.13 -2.45 10.86
N TYR A 324 -6.89 -2.87 11.05
CA TYR A 324 -6.41 -4.19 10.65
C TYR A 324 -6.87 -5.29 11.60
N ILE A 325 -7.02 -4.99 12.89
CA ILE A 325 -7.57 -5.91 13.90
C ILE A 325 -9.02 -6.22 13.55
N PHE A 326 -9.85 -5.20 13.29
CA PHE A 326 -11.23 -5.41 12.85
C PHE A 326 -11.31 -6.11 11.50
N ARG A 327 -10.41 -5.79 10.55
CA ARG A 327 -10.34 -6.50 9.26
C ARG A 327 -10.10 -8.01 9.46
N GLY A 328 -9.10 -8.37 10.23
CA GLY A 328 -8.81 -9.78 10.55
C GLY A 328 -9.96 -10.47 11.28
N ALA A 329 -10.59 -9.79 12.24
CA ALA A 329 -11.72 -10.32 13.01
C ALA A 329 -12.96 -10.53 12.11
N LEU A 330 -13.32 -9.55 11.27
CA LEU A 330 -14.51 -9.65 10.41
C LEU A 330 -14.32 -10.69 9.29
N ASP A 331 -13.13 -10.82 8.74
CA ASP A 331 -12.88 -11.76 7.62
C ASP A 331 -13.01 -13.23 8.02
N CYS A 332 -12.66 -13.58 9.25
CA CYS A 332 -12.89 -14.93 9.80
C CYS A 332 -14.22 -15.04 10.57
N GLY A 333 -15.03 -13.98 10.61
CA GLY A 333 -16.29 -13.94 11.33
C GLY A 333 -16.10 -14.16 12.85
N ALA A 334 -15.08 -13.55 13.45
CA ALA A 334 -14.83 -13.70 14.87
C ALA A 334 -16.03 -13.20 15.71
N ARG A 335 -16.24 -13.86 16.86
CA ARG A 335 -17.27 -13.48 17.84
C ARG A 335 -16.77 -12.46 18.85
N ALA A 336 -15.45 -12.40 19.03
CA ALA A 336 -14.80 -11.49 19.96
C ALA A 336 -13.41 -11.11 19.44
N ILE A 337 -12.87 -10.00 19.94
CA ILE A 337 -11.44 -9.69 19.89
C ILE A 337 -10.86 -10.06 21.24
N ASN A 338 -10.20 -11.23 21.31
CA ASN A 338 -9.64 -11.79 22.54
C ASN A 338 -8.18 -11.38 22.76
N GLU A 339 -7.57 -11.85 23.84
CA GLU A 339 -6.20 -11.49 24.21
C GLU A 339 -5.17 -12.04 23.21
N GLU A 340 -5.38 -13.26 22.71
CA GLU A 340 -4.51 -13.89 21.71
C GLU A 340 -4.46 -13.07 20.40
N MET A 341 -5.58 -12.52 19.97
CA MET A 341 -5.66 -11.66 18.78
C MET A 341 -4.92 -10.33 19.01
N LYS A 342 -5.04 -9.73 20.18
CA LYS A 342 -4.31 -8.50 20.55
C LYS A 342 -2.81 -8.73 20.58
N LEU A 343 -2.36 -9.82 21.22
CA LEU A 343 -0.94 -10.20 21.25
C LEU A 343 -0.38 -10.53 19.87
N ALA A 344 -1.19 -11.14 18.99
CA ALA A 344 -0.81 -11.38 17.59
C ALA A 344 -0.62 -10.07 16.83
N ALA A 345 -1.50 -9.08 17.02
CA ALA A 345 -1.35 -7.74 16.44
C ALA A 345 -0.07 -7.05 16.94
N VAL A 346 0.20 -7.08 18.24
CA VAL A 346 1.44 -6.54 18.85
C VAL A 346 2.68 -7.11 18.14
N ARG A 347 2.77 -8.44 18.04
CA ARG A 347 3.93 -9.11 17.43
C ARG A 347 4.04 -8.82 15.94
N ALA A 348 2.93 -8.74 15.22
CA ALA A 348 2.88 -8.42 13.80
C ALA A 348 3.39 -7.01 13.52
N ILE A 349 2.92 -6.01 14.28
CA ILE A 349 3.35 -4.61 14.17
C ILE A 349 4.83 -4.47 14.54
N ALA A 350 5.25 -5.09 15.65
CA ALA A 350 6.66 -5.07 16.06
C ALA A 350 7.58 -5.71 15.02
N GLY A 351 7.19 -6.85 14.44
CA GLY A 351 7.94 -7.53 13.38
C GLY A 351 8.05 -6.71 12.11
N LEU A 352 6.98 -6.00 11.73
CA LEU A 352 6.97 -5.18 10.53
C LEU A 352 7.98 -4.01 10.58
N ALA A 353 8.15 -3.39 11.75
CA ALA A 353 9.11 -2.30 11.94
C ALA A 353 10.56 -2.72 11.68
N LYS A 354 10.88 -4.01 11.82
CA LYS A 354 12.23 -4.57 11.60
C LYS A 354 12.55 -4.80 10.13
N LEU A 355 11.54 -4.83 9.27
CA LEU A 355 11.72 -4.98 7.84
C LEU A 355 12.14 -3.65 7.20
N PRO A 356 12.91 -3.68 6.11
CA PRO A 356 13.28 -2.47 5.37
C PRO A 356 12.06 -1.61 5.05
N VAL A 357 12.16 -0.29 5.29
CA VAL A 357 11.06 0.65 5.05
C VAL A 357 10.88 0.85 3.54
N PRO A 358 9.67 0.69 2.97
CA PRO A 358 9.43 0.92 1.57
C PRO A 358 9.67 2.38 1.16
N SER A 359 10.15 2.59 -0.08
CA SER A 359 10.40 3.94 -0.62
C SER A 359 9.15 4.83 -0.62
N VAL A 360 7.97 4.26 -0.83
CA VAL A 360 6.69 4.99 -0.75
C VAL A 360 6.43 5.56 0.64
N VAL A 361 6.84 4.85 1.70
CA VAL A 361 6.73 5.34 3.09
C VAL A 361 7.74 6.43 3.34
N ASN A 362 9.01 6.22 2.93
CA ASN A 362 10.06 7.24 3.06
C ASN A 362 9.67 8.55 2.35
N ALA A 363 9.11 8.47 1.15
CA ALA A 363 8.63 9.64 0.40
C ALA A 363 7.44 10.33 1.09
N ALA A 364 6.49 9.56 1.64
CA ALA A 364 5.31 10.13 2.29
C ALA A 364 5.63 10.89 3.59
N TYR A 365 6.72 10.53 4.26
CA TYR A 365 7.13 11.14 5.54
C TYR A 365 8.40 12.01 5.42
N ASP A 366 8.88 12.26 4.21
CA ASP A 366 10.12 13.00 3.94
C ASP A 366 11.32 12.47 4.77
N MET A 367 11.41 11.14 4.84
CA MET A 367 12.41 10.42 5.62
C MET A 367 13.45 9.80 4.69
N ALA A 368 14.73 10.11 4.92
CA ALA A 368 15.84 9.50 4.20
C ALA A 368 16.51 8.44 5.07
N GLY A 369 16.56 7.18 4.59
CA GLY A 369 17.41 6.12 5.17
C GLY A 369 17.03 5.66 6.58
N VAL A 370 15.81 5.88 7.03
CA VAL A 370 15.35 5.45 8.34
C VAL A 370 15.07 3.95 8.33
N GLY A 371 15.68 3.24 9.26
CA GLY A 371 15.47 1.81 9.48
C GLY A 371 15.26 1.50 10.97
N PHE A 372 15.03 0.23 11.28
CA PHE A 372 14.85 -0.25 12.64
C PHE A 372 15.97 0.25 13.57
N GLY A 373 15.58 0.90 14.65
CA GLY A 373 16.50 1.52 15.60
C GLY A 373 15.80 2.51 16.53
N ARG A 374 16.60 3.35 17.21
CA ARG A 374 16.11 4.25 18.27
C ARG A 374 15.03 5.23 17.82
N GLU A 375 15.04 5.64 16.56
CA GLU A 375 14.06 6.59 15.99
C GLU A 375 12.98 5.91 15.14
N TYR A 376 13.03 4.57 15.04
CA TYR A 376 12.07 3.78 14.27
C TYR A 376 11.83 2.42 14.93
N ILE A 377 11.06 2.43 16.03
CA ILE A 377 10.60 1.23 16.73
C ILE A 377 9.19 0.78 16.31
N LEU A 378 8.50 1.58 15.52
CA LEU A 378 7.14 1.32 15.01
C LEU A 378 7.06 1.67 13.51
N PRO A 379 6.27 0.94 12.71
CA PRO A 379 5.99 1.32 11.33
C PRO A 379 5.21 2.65 11.29
N LYS A 380 5.21 3.31 10.14
CA LYS A 380 4.43 4.54 9.94
C LYS A 380 3.00 4.22 9.48
N PRO A 381 2.00 5.05 9.81
CA PRO A 381 0.59 4.82 9.46
C PRO A 381 0.31 4.55 7.98
N LEU A 382 1.06 5.20 7.08
CA LEU A 382 0.92 4.98 5.63
C LEU A 382 1.72 3.79 5.09
N ASP A 383 2.24 2.90 5.94
CA ASP A 383 2.89 1.68 5.48
C ASP A 383 1.85 0.69 4.94
N PRO A 384 1.83 0.43 3.62
CA PRO A 384 0.80 -0.42 3.00
C PRO A 384 0.86 -1.88 3.46
N ARG A 385 1.97 -2.31 4.03
CA ARG A 385 2.17 -3.68 4.52
C ARG A 385 1.42 -3.96 5.82
N LEU A 386 0.97 -2.93 6.55
CA LEU A 386 0.22 -3.10 7.80
C LEU A 386 -1.01 -3.99 7.60
N LEU A 387 -1.79 -3.75 6.54
CA LEU A 387 -2.99 -4.54 6.27
C LEU A 387 -2.67 -6.03 6.05
N THR A 388 -1.69 -6.34 5.21
CA THR A 388 -1.33 -7.71 4.84
C THR A 388 -0.48 -8.43 5.91
N THR A 389 -0.02 -7.70 6.93
CA THR A 389 0.74 -8.27 8.04
C THR A 389 -0.13 -8.46 9.28
N VAL A 390 -0.88 -7.43 9.69
CA VAL A 390 -1.64 -7.44 10.95
C VAL A 390 -2.94 -8.23 10.81
N ALA A 391 -3.74 -7.99 9.76
CA ALA A 391 -5.03 -8.67 9.60
C ALA A 391 -4.90 -10.20 9.50
N PRO A 392 -3.95 -10.79 8.74
CA PRO A 392 -3.74 -12.24 8.76
C PRO A 392 -3.26 -12.78 10.11
N ALA A 393 -2.42 -12.04 10.83
CA ALA A 393 -1.96 -12.46 12.16
C ALA A 393 -3.13 -12.54 13.16
N VAL A 394 -4.00 -11.54 13.14
CA VAL A 394 -5.21 -11.48 13.97
C VAL A 394 -6.20 -12.59 13.58
N ALA A 395 -6.46 -12.81 12.29
CA ALA A 395 -7.34 -13.88 11.83
C ALA A 395 -6.82 -15.26 12.20
N ARG A 396 -5.51 -15.52 12.08
CA ARG A 396 -4.89 -16.78 12.56
C ARG A 396 -5.10 -16.99 14.06
N ALA A 397 -4.90 -15.95 14.85
CA ALA A 397 -5.11 -16.00 16.29
C ALA A 397 -6.58 -16.25 16.64
N ALA A 398 -7.52 -15.63 15.93
CA ALA A 398 -8.96 -15.87 16.12
C ALA A 398 -9.36 -17.31 15.80
N ILE A 399 -8.81 -17.88 14.72
CA ILE A 399 -9.07 -19.29 14.33
C ILE A 399 -8.45 -20.24 15.38
N SER A 400 -7.19 -20.03 15.74
CA SER A 400 -6.50 -20.91 16.68
C SER A 400 -7.07 -20.87 18.11
N SER A 401 -7.63 -19.73 18.52
CA SER A 401 -8.30 -19.58 19.83
C SER A 401 -9.78 -19.96 19.83
N GLY A 402 -10.32 -20.39 18.68
CA GLY A 402 -11.70 -20.92 18.56
C GLY A 402 -12.80 -19.86 18.56
N VAL A 403 -12.47 -18.57 18.41
CA VAL A 403 -13.49 -17.49 18.34
C VAL A 403 -13.97 -17.19 16.93
N ALA A 404 -13.31 -17.70 15.92
CA ALA A 404 -13.70 -17.55 14.51
C ALA A 404 -14.86 -18.47 14.13
N ARG A 405 -15.77 -18.00 13.24
CA ARG A 405 -16.85 -18.79 12.63
C ARG A 405 -16.43 -19.47 11.33
N LYS A 406 -15.42 -18.90 10.67
CA LYS A 406 -14.93 -19.34 9.36
C LYS A 406 -13.44 -19.61 9.45
N GLU A 407 -13.00 -20.71 8.85
CA GLU A 407 -11.59 -21.00 8.68
C GLU A 407 -11.10 -20.40 7.37
N ILE A 408 -9.92 -19.77 7.39
CA ILE A 408 -9.22 -19.31 6.21
C ILE A 408 -8.16 -20.36 5.89
N THR A 409 -8.41 -21.16 4.85
CA THR A 409 -7.52 -22.26 4.45
C THR A 409 -6.46 -21.82 3.46
N ASP A 410 -6.79 -20.89 2.55
CA ASP A 410 -5.87 -20.32 1.57
C ASP A 410 -5.44 -18.90 1.97
N TRP A 411 -4.31 -18.82 2.66
CA TRP A 411 -3.73 -17.58 3.14
C TRP A 411 -3.14 -16.70 2.03
N GLU A 412 -2.78 -17.32 0.91
CA GLU A 412 -2.29 -16.60 -0.25
C GLU A 412 -3.43 -15.86 -0.94
N GLN A 413 -4.54 -16.55 -1.18
CA GLN A 413 -5.76 -15.93 -1.72
C GLN A 413 -6.30 -14.84 -0.77
N TYR A 414 -6.21 -15.06 0.54
CA TYR A 414 -6.60 -14.05 1.53
C TYR A 414 -5.76 -12.78 1.42
N ASN A 415 -4.43 -12.91 1.33
CA ASN A 415 -3.54 -11.77 1.14
C ASN A 415 -3.81 -11.05 -0.20
N GLU A 416 -4.13 -11.80 -1.26
CA GLU A 416 -4.56 -11.19 -2.52
C GLU A 416 -5.83 -10.35 -2.35
N LYS A 417 -6.83 -10.86 -1.61
CA LYS A 417 -8.05 -10.12 -1.30
C LYS A 417 -7.73 -8.81 -0.57
N LEU A 418 -6.84 -8.84 0.44
CA LEU A 418 -6.44 -7.65 1.18
C LEU A 418 -5.72 -6.62 0.30
N ASN A 419 -4.81 -7.07 -0.57
CA ASN A 419 -4.13 -6.18 -1.53
C ASN A 419 -5.13 -5.49 -2.48
N ARG A 420 -6.17 -6.20 -2.94
CA ARG A 420 -7.23 -5.59 -3.77
C ARG A 420 -7.99 -4.48 -3.05
N LEU A 421 -8.24 -4.63 -1.75
CA LEU A 421 -8.90 -3.58 -0.96
C LEU A 421 -8.12 -2.26 -0.93
N MET A 422 -6.80 -2.35 -1.04
CA MET A 422 -5.90 -1.19 -1.07
C MET A 422 -5.68 -0.62 -2.48
N GLY A 423 -6.33 -1.16 -3.50
CA GLY A 423 -6.06 -0.78 -4.89
C GLY A 423 -4.74 -1.32 -5.45
N TYR A 424 -4.01 -2.11 -4.69
CA TYR A 424 -2.77 -2.76 -5.11
C TYR A 424 -3.02 -4.12 -5.76
N ASP A 425 -4.04 -4.23 -6.63
CA ASP A 425 -4.24 -5.46 -7.38
C ASP A 425 -3.24 -5.56 -8.53
N SER A 426 -2.05 -5.98 -8.22
CA SER A 426 -1.15 -6.46 -9.24
C SER A 426 -0.77 -7.93 -8.99
N LYS A 427 -1.77 -8.82 -8.99
CA LYS A 427 -1.53 -10.27 -9.11
C LYS A 427 -0.55 -10.53 -10.25
N LEU A 428 -0.68 -9.75 -11.31
CA LEU A 428 0.21 -9.76 -12.46
C LEU A 428 1.64 -9.34 -12.08
N MET A 429 1.82 -8.18 -11.41
CA MET A 429 3.15 -7.70 -11.03
C MET A 429 3.81 -8.54 -9.94
N ARG A 430 3.03 -9.11 -9.00
CA ARG A 430 3.58 -10.05 -8.02
C ARG A 430 4.12 -11.30 -8.70
N ARG A 431 3.34 -11.90 -9.60
CA ARG A 431 3.79 -13.04 -10.41
C ARG A 431 5.04 -12.70 -11.22
N PHE A 432 5.08 -11.51 -11.81
CA PHE A 432 6.26 -11.03 -12.54
C PHE A 432 7.47 -10.88 -11.62
N SER A 433 7.28 -10.31 -10.42
CA SER A 433 8.34 -10.17 -9.42
C SER A 433 8.89 -11.53 -9.00
N GLU A 434 8.04 -12.53 -8.75
CA GLU A 434 8.47 -13.89 -8.39
C GLU A 434 9.26 -14.57 -9.53
N LEU A 435 8.83 -14.41 -10.76
CA LEU A 435 9.55 -14.93 -11.93
C LEU A 435 10.90 -14.22 -12.13
N ALA A 436 10.95 -12.91 -11.92
CA ALA A 436 12.19 -12.15 -11.98
C ALA A 436 13.17 -12.56 -10.87
N LYS A 437 12.69 -12.75 -9.63
CA LYS A 437 13.49 -13.24 -8.49
C LYS A 437 14.04 -14.65 -8.72
N ALA A 438 13.29 -15.51 -9.41
CA ALA A 438 13.76 -16.85 -9.72
C ALA A 438 14.94 -16.88 -10.71
N ASN A 439 15.10 -15.83 -11.52
CA ASN A 439 16.17 -15.70 -12.51
C ASN A 439 16.57 -14.24 -12.73
N PRO A 440 17.20 -13.58 -11.73
CA PRO A 440 17.59 -12.20 -11.82
C PRO A 440 18.52 -11.95 -13.01
N ARG A 441 18.31 -10.86 -13.72
CA ARG A 441 19.08 -10.42 -14.88
C ARG A 441 19.81 -9.12 -14.61
N ARG A 442 20.87 -8.91 -15.37
CA ARG A 442 21.70 -7.71 -15.29
C ARG A 442 21.00 -6.57 -16.05
N VAL A 443 20.41 -5.63 -15.31
CA VAL A 443 19.64 -4.51 -15.86
C VAL A 443 20.41 -3.20 -15.70
N VAL A 444 20.61 -2.49 -16.81
CA VAL A 444 21.24 -1.18 -16.84
C VAL A 444 20.22 -0.09 -16.62
N PHE A 445 20.45 0.77 -15.65
CA PHE A 445 19.68 1.97 -15.35
C PHE A 445 20.42 3.18 -15.92
N GLY A 446 19.90 3.77 -16.99
CA GLY A 446 20.60 4.74 -17.83
C GLY A 446 20.90 6.09 -17.18
N GLU A 447 20.17 6.47 -16.13
CA GLU A 447 20.20 7.81 -15.53
C GLU A 447 20.47 7.75 -14.02
N GLY A 448 21.52 7.01 -13.62
CA GLY A 448 21.89 6.77 -12.22
C GLY A 448 22.16 8.03 -11.38
N ASN A 449 22.35 9.17 -12.04
CA ASN A 449 22.51 10.47 -11.38
C ASN A 449 21.18 11.10 -10.90
N THR A 450 20.01 10.49 -11.15
CA THR A 450 18.70 10.99 -10.69
C THR A 450 18.24 10.25 -9.45
N ASP A 451 17.56 10.94 -8.55
CA ASP A 451 17.12 10.34 -7.27
C ASP A 451 16.17 9.16 -7.48
N ASN A 452 15.18 9.29 -8.39
CA ASN A 452 14.21 8.23 -8.65
C ASN A 452 14.86 6.97 -9.26
N MET A 453 15.78 7.14 -10.20
CA MET A 453 16.48 5.99 -10.83
C MET A 453 17.42 5.29 -9.85
N LEU A 454 18.13 6.06 -9.03
CA LEU A 454 18.98 5.53 -7.97
C LEU A 454 18.18 4.73 -6.93
N LEU A 455 17.10 5.32 -6.42
CA LEU A 455 16.22 4.65 -5.45
C LEU A 455 15.59 3.39 -6.05
N ALA A 456 15.18 3.43 -7.32
CA ALA A 456 14.60 2.28 -8.00
C ALA A 456 15.63 1.14 -8.18
N ALA A 457 16.87 1.45 -8.54
CA ALA A 457 17.93 0.46 -8.63
C ALA A 457 18.22 -0.20 -7.27
N VAL A 458 18.30 0.61 -6.20
CA VAL A 458 18.47 0.10 -4.82
C VAL A 458 17.29 -0.77 -4.40
N GLU A 459 16.06 -0.36 -4.67
CA GLU A 459 14.85 -1.13 -4.35
C GLU A 459 14.82 -2.45 -5.13
N ALA A 460 15.09 -2.42 -6.45
CA ALA A 460 15.14 -3.60 -7.30
C ALA A 460 16.24 -4.60 -6.87
N CYS A 461 17.41 -4.10 -6.47
CA CYS A 461 18.49 -4.92 -5.90
C CYS A 461 18.05 -5.58 -4.60
N ARG A 462 17.48 -4.80 -3.68
CA ARG A 462 17.02 -5.26 -2.36
C ARG A 462 15.88 -6.28 -2.48
N GLU A 463 14.95 -6.07 -3.41
CA GLU A 463 13.88 -7.03 -3.72
C GLU A 463 14.42 -8.29 -4.43
N GLY A 464 15.65 -8.27 -4.94
CA GLY A 464 16.27 -9.39 -5.66
C GLY A 464 15.68 -9.65 -7.04
N VAL A 465 15.03 -8.65 -7.64
CA VAL A 465 14.36 -8.79 -8.95
C VAL A 465 15.30 -8.64 -10.13
N CYS A 466 16.43 -7.95 -9.94
CA CYS A 466 17.51 -7.83 -10.95
C CYS A 466 18.86 -7.58 -10.29
N VAL A 467 19.92 -7.62 -11.09
CA VAL A 467 21.28 -7.16 -10.73
C VAL A 467 21.47 -5.80 -11.39
N PRO A 468 21.36 -4.67 -10.65
CA PRO A 468 21.39 -3.36 -11.24
C PRO A 468 22.80 -2.91 -11.66
N VAL A 469 22.87 -2.18 -12.78
CA VAL A 469 24.05 -1.42 -13.21
C VAL A 469 23.64 0.03 -13.40
N LEU A 470 24.19 0.96 -12.63
CA LEU A 470 23.90 2.39 -12.73
C LEU A 470 24.88 3.07 -13.67
N LEU A 471 24.38 3.74 -14.71
CA LEU A 471 25.21 4.61 -15.54
C LEU A 471 25.23 6.02 -14.97
N GLY A 472 26.42 6.52 -14.64
CA GLY A 472 26.57 7.87 -14.12
C GLY A 472 27.95 8.18 -13.54
N ASN A 473 28.07 9.39 -12.99
CA ASN A 473 29.28 9.80 -12.28
C ASN A 473 29.29 9.17 -10.87
N GLU A 474 30.33 8.41 -10.57
CA GLU A 474 30.48 7.62 -9.36
C GLU A 474 30.38 8.49 -8.09
N GLU A 475 31.15 9.57 -8.02
CA GLU A 475 31.15 10.50 -6.88
C GLU A 475 29.78 11.16 -6.65
N MET A 476 29.09 11.50 -7.76
CA MET A 476 27.75 12.08 -7.68
C MET A 476 26.72 11.06 -7.18
N ILE A 477 26.79 9.82 -7.63
CA ILE A 477 25.90 8.74 -7.21
C ILE A 477 26.13 8.42 -5.73
N GLU A 478 27.38 8.27 -5.29
CA GLU A 478 27.75 8.03 -3.90
C GLU A 478 27.28 9.16 -2.97
N LYS A 479 27.51 10.41 -3.38
CA LYS A 479 27.06 11.58 -2.62
C LYS A 479 25.53 11.62 -2.51
N ARG A 480 24.80 11.28 -3.58
CA ARG A 480 23.34 11.20 -3.56
C ARG A 480 22.86 10.05 -2.68
N ALA A 481 23.46 8.87 -2.81
CA ALA A 481 23.15 7.72 -1.97
C ALA A 481 23.32 8.04 -0.48
N GLY A 482 24.44 8.72 -0.12
CA GLY A 482 24.68 9.20 1.24
C GLY A 482 23.61 10.20 1.72
N ARG A 483 23.20 11.15 0.86
CA ARG A 483 22.12 12.10 1.17
C ARG A 483 20.78 11.39 1.36
N LEU A 484 20.49 10.39 0.53
CA LEU A 484 19.24 9.62 0.57
C LEU A 484 19.28 8.49 1.63
N GLY A 485 20.44 8.28 2.28
CA GLY A 485 20.61 7.26 3.32
C GLY A 485 20.45 5.82 2.81
N VAL A 486 20.82 5.55 1.56
CA VAL A 486 20.71 4.22 0.95
C VAL A 486 22.08 3.62 0.67
N SER A 487 22.20 2.27 0.83
CA SER A 487 23.41 1.52 0.47
C SER A 487 23.43 1.19 -1.01
N LEU A 488 24.64 1.21 -1.59
CA LEU A 488 24.92 0.80 -2.96
C LEU A 488 25.48 -0.63 -3.04
N ASP A 489 25.41 -1.39 -1.96
CA ASP A 489 25.92 -2.76 -1.92
C ASP A 489 25.22 -3.64 -2.97
N GLY A 490 26.03 -4.33 -3.78
CA GLY A 490 25.56 -5.19 -4.86
C GLY A 490 25.16 -4.45 -6.14
N ILE A 491 25.40 -3.13 -6.24
CA ILE A 491 25.11 -2.30 -7.41
C ILE A 491 26.42 -1.88 -8.08
N GLU A 492 26.58 -2.21 -9.35
CA GLU A 492 27.72 -1.74 -10.15
C GLU A 492 27.45 -0.33 -10.66
N ILE A 493 28.47 0.54 -10.57
CA ILE A 493 28.42 1.89 -11.15
C ILE A 493 29.38 1.96 -12.32
N VAL A 494 28.89 2.40 -13.47
CA VAL A 494 29.67 2.57 -14.70
C VAL A 494 29.69 4.06 -15.09
N ASN A 495 30.83 4.69 -14.94
CA ASN A 495 31.07 6.04 -15.41
C ASN A 495 31.60 6.00 -16.84
N ILE A 496 30.72 6.18 -17.80
CA ILE A 496 31.01 6.08 -19.24
C ILE A 496 32.11 7.06 -19.71
N ARG A 497 32.43 8.10 -18.95
CA ARG A 497 33.48 9.09 -19.27
C ARG A 497 34.83 8.77 -18.66
N HIS A 498 34.87 7.81 -17.73
CA HIS A 498 36.11 7.41 -17.08
C HIS A 498 37.03 6.67 -18.05
N ASP A 499 38.36 6.82 -17.90
CA ASP A 499 39.36 6.20 -18.78
C ASP A 499 39.33 4.67 -18.76
N ARG A 500 38.94 4.07 -17.64
CA ARG A 500 38.72 2.61 -17.53
C ARG A 500 37.72 2.05 -18.55
N GLU A 501 36.80 2.88 -19.05
CA GLU A 501 35.80 2.49 -20.05
C GLU A 501 36.25 2.73 -21.50
N SER A 502 37.46 3.21 -21.74
CA SER A 502 37.99 3.52 -23.06
C SER A 502 38.00 2.34 -24.02
N GLU A 503 38.40 1.16 -23.53
CA GLU A 503 38.39 -0.07 -24.31
C GLU A 503 36.95 -0.51 -24.66
N ARG A 504 36.03 -0.44 -23.67
CA ARG A 504 34.62 -0.76 -23.87
C ARG A 504 33.98 0.21 -24.84
N ARG A 505 34.23 1.53 -24.73
CA ARG A 505 33.77 2.52 -25.71
C ARG A 505 34.27 2.21 -27.12
N SER A 506 35.56 1.87 -27.28
CA SER A 506 36.14 1.54 -28.60
C SER A 506 35.50 0.29 -29.21
N ARG A 507 35.29 -0.75 -28.40
CA ARG A 507 34.62 -1.99 -28.83
C ARG A 507 33.19 -1.70 -29.29
N TYR A 508 32.40 -0.99 -28.49
CA TYR A 508 31.03 -0.64 -28.82
C TYR A 508 30.92 0.23 -30.08
N ALA A 509 31.83 1.21 -30.21
CA ALA A 509 31.90 2.07 -31.39
C ALA A 509 32.18 1.25 -32.65
N THR A 510 33.06 0.27 -32.60
CA THR A 510 33.35 -0.62 -33.72
C THR A 510 32.10 -1.45 -34.07
N MET A 511 31.45 -2.06 -33.09
CA MET A 511 30.22 -2.85 -33.32
C MET A 511 29.08 -1.99 -33.91
N LEU A 512 28.89 -0.76 -33.41
CA LEU A 512 27.87 0.14 -33.95
C LEU A 512 28.18 0.57 -35.38
N ALA A 513 29.44 0.91 -35.68
CA ALA A 513 29.88 1.28 -37.04
C ALA A 513 29.76 0.11 -38.02
N GLU A 514 30.05 -1.13 -37.62
CA GLU A 514 29.85 -2.32 -38.43
C GLU A 514 28.36 -2.56 -38.70
N LYS A 515 27.51 -2.40 -37.68
CA LYS A 515 26.06 -2.60 -37.79
C LYS A 515 25.37 -1.56 -38.67
N ARG A 516 25.81 -0.27 -38.58
CA ARG A 516 25.15 0.89 -39.16
C ARG A 516 26.01 1.61 -40.23
N GLY A 517 27.10 1.01 -40.67
CA GLY A 517 27.97 1.62 -41.65
C GLY A 517 27.27 1.97 -43.00
N ARG A 518 26.27 1.17 -43.41
CA ARG A 518 25.44 1.47 -44.61
C ARG A 518 24.44 2.59 -44.40
N ASP A 519 24.17 2.97 -43.16
CA ASP A 519 23.33 4.11 -42.76
C ASP A 519 24.18 5.38 -42.51
N GLY A 520 25.47 5.35 -42.88
CA GLY A 520 26.38 6.48 -42.85
C GLY A 520 27.18 6.66 -41.57
N TYR A 521 27.10 5.70 -40.64
CA TYR A 521 27.87 5.78 -39.39
C TYR A 521 29.36 5.49 -39.63
N THR A 522 30.20 6.47 -39.37
CA THR A 522 31.66 6.26 -39.29
C THR A 522 32.07 5.80 -37.92
N ARG A 523 33.22 5.12 -37.82
CA ARG A 523 33.78 4.70 -36.53
C ARG A 523 34.01 5.87 -35.57
N ARG A 524 34.37 7.03 -36.08
CA ARG A 524 34.58 8.26 -35.31
C ARG A 524 33.27 8.76 -34.69
N GLU A 525 32.22 8.91 -35.51
CA GLU A 525 30.91 9.29 -35.02
C GLU A 525 30.34 8.27 -34.00
N ALA A 526 30.51 6.97 -34.28
CA ALA A 526 30.12 5.94 -33.35
C ALA A 526 30.85 6.06 -32.00
N LEU A 527 32.13 6.44 -32.02
CA LEU A 527 32.91 6.65 -30.78
C LEU A 527 32.42 7.88 -30.01
N GLU A 528 32.07 8.96 -30.69
CA GLU A 528 31.48 10.16 -30.07
C GLU A 528 30.14 9.84 -29.41
N LYS A 529 29.32 9.00 -30.04
CA LYS A 529 28.04 8.53 -29.47
C LYS A 529 28.21 7.69 -28.21
N MET A 530 29.34 7.02 -28.00
CA MET A 530 29.59 6.25 -26.77
C MET A 530 29.77 7.12 -25.51
N PHE A 531 29.82 8.42 -25.64
CA PHE A 531 29.76 9.36 -24.52
C PHE A 531 28.32 9.78 -24.15
N ASP A 532 27.34 9.33 -24.92
CA ASP A 532 25.91 9.37 -24.57
C ASP A 532 25.52 8.10 -23.82
N ARG A 533 24.82 8.26 -22.70
CA ARG A 533 24.46 7.15 -21.80
C ARG A 533 23.45 6.18 -22.42
N ASN A 534 22.55 6.66 -23.27
CA ASN A 534 21.54 5.81 -23.92
C ASN A 534 22.21 4.94 -24.98
N TYR A 535 23.09 5.51 -25.81
CA TYR A 535 23.92 4.72 -26.74
C TYR A 535 24.78 3.71 -26.00
N PHE A 536 25.52 4.13 -24.98
CA PHE A 536 26.41 3.23 -24.25
C PHE A 536 25.64 2.12 -23.55
N GLY A 537 24.55 2.45 -22.83
CA GLY A 537 23.75 1.47 -22.10
C GLY A 537 23.07 0.45 -23.02
N MET A 538 22.51 0.89 -24.14
CA MET A 538 21.94 -0.02 -25.13
C MET A 538 23.03 -0.86 -25.81
N MET A 539 24.24 -0.32 -26.02
CA MET A 539 25.38 -1.12 -26.51
C MET A 539 25.86 -2.13 -25.49
N MET A 540 25.75 -1.90 -24.19
CA MET A 540 25.98 -2.96 -23.18
C MET A 540 25.04 -4.14 -23.40
N VAL A 541 23.77 -3.87 -23.69
CA VAL A 541 22.78 -4.93 -23.97
C VAL A 541 23.07 -5.58 -25.32
N GLU A 542 23.39 -4.82 -26.34
CA GLU A 542 23.71 -5.36 -27.68
C GLU A 542 24.96 -6.23 -27.68
N ALA A 543 25.99 -5.85 -26.92
CA ALA A 543 27.22 -6.61 -26.78
C ALA A 543 27.09 -7.82 -25.84
N GLY A 544 26.02 -7.95 -25.09
CA GLY A 544 25.82 -9.03 -24.09
C GLY A 544 26.52 -8.76 -22.74
N ASP A 545 27.00 -7.54 -22.49
CA ASP A 545 27.57 -7.15 -21.19
C ASP A 545 26.47 -6.87 -20.16
N ALA A 546 25.23 -6.71 -20.60
CA ALA A 546 24.02 -6.66 -19.78
C ALA A 546 22.85 -7.33 -20.50
N ASP A 547 21.79 -7.66 -19.77
CA ASP A 547 20.63 -8.37 -20.31
C ASP A 547 19.51 -7.44 -20.74
N ALA A 548 19.36 -6.28 -20.05
CA ALA A 548 18.31 -5.31 -20.34
C ALA A 548 18.73 -3.87 -20.00
N PHE A 549 17.98 -2.89 -20.54
CA PHE A 549 18.21 -1.47 -20.31
C PHE A 549 16.90 -0.75 -19.97
N VAL A 550 16.95 0.12 -18.96
CA VAL A 550 15.84 0.97 -18.52
C VAL A 550 16.31 2.42 -18.42
N ALA A 551 15.60 3.37 -19.07
CA ALA A 551 15.90 4.80 -19.02
C ALA A 551 14.64 5.65 -19.27
N GLY A 552 14.76 6.99 -19.31
CA GLY A 552 13.71 7.92 -19.77
C GLY A 552 13.25 8.91 -18.70
N THR A 553 13.84 8.91 -17.52
CA THR A 553 13.49 9.90 -16.49
C THR A 553 14.05 11.30 -16.78
N TYR A 554 14.93 11.42 -17.78
CA TYR A 554 15.56 12.68 -18.17
C TYR A 554 15.58 12.92 -19.69
N SER A 555 15.52 11.85 -20.49
CA SER A 555 15.66 11.91 -21.95
C SER A 555 14.30 12.02 -22.64
N ASN A 556 14.26 12.72 -23.78
CA ASN A 556 13.07 12.79 -24.62
C ASN A 556 12.77 11.41 -25.25
N ASN A 557 11.53 10.95 -25.18
CA ASN A 557 11.11 9.63 -25.68
C ASN A 557 11.42 9.44 -27.18
N SER A 558 11.29 10.46 -28.02
CA SER A 558 11.59 10.37 -29.46
C SER A 558 13.08 10.12 -29.72
N GLU A 559 13.96 10.74 -28.93
CA GLU A 559 15.41 10.55 -29.02
C GLU A 559 15.80 9.12 -28.63
N VAL A 560 15.32 8.65 -27.47
CA VAL A 560 15.61 7.30 -26.98
C VAL A 560 15.05 6.24 -27.92
N THR A 561 13.87 6.47 -28.50
CA THR A 561 13.25 5.61 -29.53
C THR A 561 14.13 5.49 -30.77
N SER A 562 14.70 6.60 -31.24
CA SER A 562 15.63 6.60 -32.39
C SER A 562 16.89 5.81 -32.07
N ILE A 563 17.48 6.01 -30.90
CA ILE A 563 18.68 5.27 -30.44
C ILE A 563 18.39 3.77 -30.37
N ALA A 564 17.22 3.38 -29.86
CA ALA A 564 16.85 1.96 -29.79
C ALA A 564 16.74 1.31 -31.19
N ARG A 565 16.22 2.04 -32.19
CA ARG A 565 16.21 1.58 -33.60
C ARG A 565 17.64 1.41 -34.12
N ASP A 566 18.51 2.37 -33.83
CA ASP A 566 19.89 2.37 -34.32
C ASP A 566 20.73 1.25 -33.68
N VAL A 567 20.64 1.07 -32.38
CA VAL A 567 21.51 0.16 -31.64
C VAL A 567 20.93 -1.25 -31.60
N ILE A 568 19.69 -1.39 -31.15
CA ILE A 568 19.05 -2.69 -30.88
C ILE A 568 18.41 -3.22 -32.18
N GLY A 569 17.63 -2.38 -32.85
CA GLY A 569 16.87 -2.75 -34.04
C GLY A 569 15.55 -3.44 -33.72
N ILE A 570 14.71 -3.51 -34.75
CA ILE A 570 13.39 -4.12 -34.70
C ILE A 570 13.53 -5.63 -34.98
N ARG A 571 12.68 -6.46 -34.41
CA ARG A 571 12.65 -7.92 -34.71
C ARG A 571 12.44 -8.14 -36.21
N PRO A 572 13.12 -9.14 -36.81
CA PRO A 572 13.13 -9.33 -38.26
C PRO A 572 11.76 -9.49 -38.92
N ASP A 573 10.78 -10.02 -38.19
CA ASP A 573 9.43 -10.32 -38.69
C ASP A 573 8.49 -9.10 -38.63
N TYR A 574 8.99 -7.93 -38.24
CA TYR A 574 8.23 -6.70 -38.06
C TYR A 574 8.94 -5.50 -38.71
N SER A 575 8.17 -4.57 -39.21
CA SER A 575 8.67 -3.26 -39.69
C SER A 575 8.59 -2.18 -38.60
N HIS A 576 7.73 -2.40 -37.61
CA HIS A 576 7.46 -1.46 -36.53
C HIS A 576 7.65 -2.14 -35.18
N PHE A 577 8.03 -1.36 -34.17
CA PHE A 577 7.89 -1.72 -32.78
C PHE A 577 6.90 -0.76 -32.12
N ALA A 578 6.32 -1.15 -30.99
CA ALA A 578 5.24 -0.42 -30.37
C ALA A 578 5.41 -0.32 -28.85
N THR A 579 4.55 0.42 -28.20
CA THR A 579 4.43 0.44 -26.73
C THR A 579 3.08 -0.09 -26.31
N MET A 580 3.09 -0.73 -25.14
CA MET A 580 1.89 -1.21 -24.49
C MET A 580 1.82 -0.70 -23.06
N HIS A 581 0.64 -0.29 -22.63
CA HIS A 581 0.32 -0.06 -21.23
C HIS A 581 -0.62 -1.15 -20.72
N ILE A 582 -0.37 -1.59 -19.49
CA ILE A 582 -1.27 -2.47 -18.74
C ILE A 582 -2.08 -1.59 -17.82
N MET A 583 -3.40 -1.60 -18.00
CA MET A 583 -4.36 -0.82 -17.23
C MET A 583 -5.04 -1.74 -16.22
N ASN A 584 -4.71 -1.62 -14.96
CA ASN A 584 -5.35 -2.37 -13.89
C ASN A 584 -6.58 -1.60 -13.38
N THR A 585 -7.77 -2.11 -13.65
CA THR A 585 -9.04 -1.46 -13.31
C THR A 585 -9.87 -2.33 -12.37
N LYS A 586 -10.89 -1.74 -11.74
CA LYS A 586 -11.88 -2.50 -10.93
C LYS A 586 -12.65 -3.57 -11.74
N ARG A 587 -12.67 -3.49 -13.08
CA ARG A 587 -13.31 -4.47 -13.97
C ARG A 587 -12.36 -5.57 -14.45
N GLY A 588 -11.05 -5.44 -14.22
CA GLY A 588 -10.02 -6.36 -14.68
C GLY A 588 -8.86 -5.64 -15.35
N VAL A 589 -7.95 -6.44 -15.89
CA VAL A 589 -6.74 -5.96 -16.56
C VAL A 589 -7.01 -5.76 -18.04
N TYR A 590 -6.63 -4.58 -18.56
CA TYR A 590 -6.71 -4.24 -19.98
C TYR A 590 -5.32 -3.88 -20.52
N TYR A 591 -5.08 -4.22 -21.79
CA TYR A 591 -3.85 -3.95 -22.51
C TYR A 591 -4.13 -2.96 -23.65
N LEU A 592 -3.43 -1.85 -23.66
CA LEU A 592 -3.60 -0.78 -24.66
C LEU A 592 -2.34 -0.63 -25.49
N ALA A 593 -2.44 -0.66 -26.82
CA ALA A 593 -1.35 -0.48 -27.79
C ALA A 593 -1.83 0.22 -29.08
N ASP A 594 -1.00 0.95 -29.82
CA ASP A 594 0.25 1.56 -29.43
C ASP A 594 -0.01 2.84 -28.63
N THR A 595 0.81 3.13 -27.64
CA THR A 595 0.53 4.27 -26.76
C THR A 595 1.55 5.41 -26.83
N MET A 596 2.71 5.22 -27.54
CA MET A 596 3.77 6.23 -27.50
C MET A 596 4.67 6.34 -28.77
N ILE A 597 4.56 5.47 -29.76
CA ILE A 597 5.60 5.41 -30.82
C ILE A 597 5.07 5.72 -32.22
N ASN A 598 4.01 5.03 -32.67
CA ASN A 598 3.60 5.11 -34.08
C ASN A 598 2.49 6.15 -34.27
N GLU A 599 2.79 7.18 -35.06
CA GLU A 599 1.86 8.27 -35.36
C GLU A 599 0.94 7.96 -36.54
N THR A 600 1.37 7.05 -37.44
CA THR A 600 0.67 6.75 -38.70
C THR A 600 -0.46 5.74 -38.50
N GLU A 601 -1.56 5.98 -39.23
CA GLU A 601 -2.78 5.17 -39.24
C GLU A 601 -2.84 4.26 -40.47
N ASP A 602 -1.73 3.67 -40.91
CA ASP A 602 -1.74 2.75 -42.04
C ASP A 602 -1.99 1.29 -41.62
N CYS A 603 -2.46 0.49 -42.58
CA CYS A 603 -2.80 -0.91 -42.35
C CYS A 603 -1.61 -1.74 -41.83
N ASP A 604 -0.42 -1.58 -42.42
CA ASP A 604 0.76 -2.40 -42.07
C ASP A 604 1.23 -2.09 -40.63
N THR A 605 1.25 -0.82 -40.27
CA THR A 605 1.56 -0.40 -38.87
C THR A 605 0.59 -1.02 -37.88
N LEU A 606 -0.73 -0.95 -38.14
CA LEU A 606 -1.76 -1.51 -37.26
C LEU A 606 -1.69 -3.04 -37.17
N VAL A 607 -1.35 -3.72 -38.26
CA VAL A 607 -1.11 -5.18 -38.26
C VAL A 607 0.08 -5.54 -37.38
N ASP A 608 1.20 -4.83 -37.51
CA ASP A 608 2.37 -5.06 -36.64
C ASP A 608 2.06 -4.81 -35.17
N ILE A 609 1.38 -3.70 -34.81
CA ILE A 609 0.98 -3.39 -33.43
C ILE A 609 0.10 -4.50 -32.85
N ALA A 610 -0.90 -4.95 -33.61
CA ALA A 610 -1.80 -6.01 -33.14
C ALA A 610 -1.06 -7.35 -32.90
N ARG A 611 -0.16 -7.73 -33.79
CA ARG A 611 0.67 -8.95 -33.64
C ARG A 611 1.60 -8.84 -32.43
N LEU A 612 2.26 -7.70 -32.25
CA LEU A 612 3.14 -7.45 -31.12
C LEU A 612 2.37 -7.47 -29.80
N ALA A 613 1.19 -6.83 -29.75
CA ALA A 613 0.33 -6.84 -28.57
C ALA A 613 -0.18 -8.26 -28.24
N ARG A 614 -0.54 -9.08 -29.27
CA ARG A 614 -0.86 -10.49 -29.08
C ARG A 614 0.26 -11.22 -28.34
N HIS A 615 1.48 -11.17 -28.87
CA HIS A 615 2.61 -11.87 -28.26
C HIS A 615 2.92 -11.38 -26.84
N ALA A 616 2.80 -10.08 -26.58
CA ALA A 616 3.02 -9.54 -25.26
C ALA A 616 1.96 -10.02 -24.25
N VAL A 617 0.67 -10.03 -24.62
CA VAL A 617 -0.41 -10.51 -23.76
C VAL A 617 -0.31 -12.02 -23.50
N GLU A 618 0.02 -12.81 -24.52
CA GLU A 618 0.29 -14.26 -24.37
C GLU A 618 1.51 -14.51 -23.48
N TYR A 619 2.55 -13.70 -23.61
CA TYR A 619 3.73 -13.74 -22.75
C TYR A 619 3.38 -13.49 -21.28
N PHE A 620 2.46 -12.59 -21.00
CA PHE A 620 1.92 -12.35 -19.66
C PHE A 620 0.94 -13.46 -19.20
N ALA A 621 0.89 -14.57 -19.94
CA ALA A 621 0.04 -15.73 -19.71
C ALA A 621 -1.46 -15.37 -19.61
N GLN A 622 -1.88 -14.42 -20.45
CA GLN A 622 -3.27 -14.06 -20.68
C GLN A 622 -3.67 -14.41 -22.10
N LYS A 623 -4.94 -14.79 -22.28
CA LYS A 623 -5.48 -15.04 -23.63
C LYS A 623 -5.92 -13.69 -24.20
N PRO A 624 -5.33 -13.22 -25.32
CA PRO A 624 -5.73 -11.95 -25.92
C PRO A 624 -7.11 -12.07 -26.58
N VAL A 625 -8.00 -11.15 -26.22
CA VAL A 625 -9.29 -10.91 -26.86
C VAL A 625 -9.27 -9.46 -27.30
N MET A 626 -9.06 -9.24 -28.60
CA MET A 626 -8.57 -7.96 -29.14
C MET A 626 -9.65 -7.22 -29.89
N ALA A 627 -9.80 -5.92 -29.60
CA ALA A 627 -10.67 -5.01 -30.36
C ALA A 627 -9.84 -3.93 -31.06
N MET A 628 -10.03 -3.78 -32.36
CA MET A 628 -9.47 -2.70 -33.16
C MET A 628 -10.40 -1.48 -33.05
N ILE A 629 -9.90 -0.41 -32.42
CA ILE A 629 -10.70 0.73 -32.00
C ILE A 629 -10.81 1.77 -33.12
N SER A 630 -12.02 2.32 -33.27
CA SER A 630 -12.33 3.42 -34.19
C SER A 630 -13.54 4.21 -33.66
N TYR A 631 -13.84 5.34 -34.27
CA TYR A 631 -15.11 6.04 -34.09
C TYR A 631 -16.25 5.46 -34.97
N SER A 632 -15.95 4.48 -35.81
CA SER A 632 -16.86 3.73 -36.68
C SER A 632 -17.12 2.33 -36.12
N ASN A 633 -18.19 1.68 -36.56
CA ASN A 633 -18.48 0.29 -36.27
C ASN A 633 -18.73 -0.49 -37.56
N PHE A 634 -17.88 -1.44 -37.91
CA PHE A 634 -18.05 -2.40 -38.99
C PHE A 634 -18.45 -1.77 -40.32
N GLY A 635 -17.73 -0.72 -40.77
CA GLY A 635 -17.99 -0.02 -42.04
C GLY A 635 -19.07 1.05 -41.98
N SER A 636 -19.55 1.45 -40.81
CA SER A 636 -20.52 2.53 -40.66
C SER A 636 -20.01 3.90 -41.17
N ASN A 637 -18.69 4.07 -41.23
CA ASN A 637 -18.03 5.25 -41.80
C ASN A 637 -16.90 4.80 -42.72
N ARG A 638 -16.81 5.42 -43.92
CA ARG A 638 -15.84 5.06 -44.98
C ARG A 638 -14.67 6.05 -45.12
N ALA A 639 -14.44 6.91 -44.14
CA ALA A 639 -13.28 7.78 -44.14
C ALA A 639 -11.96 6.98 -44.03
N GLN A 640 -10.84 7.65 -44.26
CA GLN A 640 -9.53 7.01 -44.35
C GLN A 640 -9.15 6.22 -43.09
N SER A 641 -9.30 6.83 -41.89
CA SER A 641 -8.92 6.20 -40.62
C SER A 641 -9.72 4.92 -40.33
N PRO A 642 -11.09 4.89 -40.33
CA PRO A 642 -11.85 3.66 -40.16
C PRO A 642 -11.52 2.59 -41.21
N ARG A 643 -11.26 2.99 -42.44
CA ARG A 643 -10.91 2.07 -43.53
C ARG A 643 -9.58 1.37 -43.26
N ALA A 644 -8.56 2.10 -42.84
CA ALA A 644 -7.25 1.53 -42.50
C ALA A 644 -7.38 0.49 -41.37
N VAL A 645 -8.19 0.78 -40.34
CA VAL A 645 -8.47 -0.16 -39.26
C VAL A 645 -9.21 -1.40 -39.77
N HIS A 646 -10.21 -1.22 -40.62
CA HIS A 646 -10.97 -2.31 -41.23
C HIS A 646 -10.07 -3.23 -42.07
N GLU A 647 -9.26 -2.65 -42.97
CA GLU A 647 -8.29 -3.39 -43.78
C GLU A 647 -7.29 -4.17 -42.93
N ALA A 648 -6.80 -3.58 -41.82
CA ALA A 648 -5.91 -4.27 -40.89
C ALA A 648 -6.60 -5.47 -40.23
N VAL A 649 -7.88 -5.36 -39.86
CA VAL A 649 -8.67 -6.48 -39.29
C VAL A 649 -8.81 -7.59 -40.32
N GLU A 650 -9.14 -7.28 -41.58
CA GLU A 650 -9.25 -8.27 -42.64
C GLU A 650 -7.93 -9.02 -42.87
N VAL A 651 -6.81 -8.30 -42.95
CA VAL A 651 -5.47 -8.90 -43.08
C VAL A 651 -5.14 -9.82 -41.90
N LEU A 652 -5.40 -9.36 -40.69
CA LEU A 652 -5.15 -10.15 -39.47
C LEU A 652 -5.99 -11.40 -39.41
N GLN A 653 -7.28 -11.31 -39.76
CA GLN A 653 -8.20 -12.43 -39.75
C GLN A 653 -7.90 -13.46 -40.86
N GLN A 654 -7.35 -13.04 -41.98
CA GLN A 654 -6.93 -13.93 -43.07
C GLN A 654 -5.60 -14.62 -42.77
N ARG A 655 -4.60 -13.86 -42.28
CA ARG A 655 -3.26 -14.40 -42.01
C ARG A 655 -3.19 -15.21 -40.71
N TYR A 656 -4.02 -14.84 -39.70
CA TYR A 656 -4.02 -15.46 -38.36
C TYR A 656 -5.44 -15.84 -37.96
N PRO A 657 -6.02 -16.93 -38.52
CA PRO A 657 -7.40 -17.34 -38.28
C PRO A 657 -7.76 -17.59 -36.81
N ASP A 658 -6.75 -18.02 -36.03
CA ASP A 658 -6.89 -18.35 -34.59
C ASP A 658 -6.86 -17.10 -33.69
N LEU A 659 -6.48 -15.95 -34.24
CA LEU A 659 -6.44 -14.71 -33.50
C LEU A 659 -7.87 -14.23 -33.17
N CYS A 660 -8.15 -14.06 -31.89
CA CYS A 660 -9.43 -13.56 -31.42
C CYS A 660 -9.44 -12.02 -31.53
N ILE A 661 -9.62 -11.51 -32.75
CA ILE A 661 -9.62 -10.08 -33.06
C ILE A 661 -10.81 -9.71 -33.95
N ASP A 662 -11.36 -8.52 -33.73
CA ASP A 662 -12.41 -7.96 -34.59
C ASP A 662 -12.47 -6.42 -34.51
N GLY A 663 -13.16 -5.79 -35.41
CA GLY A 663 -13.34 -4.35 -35.56
C GLY A 663 -13.57 -3.98 -37.03
N GLU A 664 -13.53 -2.71 -37.37
CA GLU A 664 -13.36 -1.55 -36.46
C GLU A 664 -14.59 -1.37 -35.58
N MET A 665 -14.39 -0.97 -34.32
CA MET A 665 -15.52 -0.70 -33.42
C MET A 665 -15.20 0.42 -32.40
N GLN A 666 -16.25 1.08 -31.93
CA GLN A 666 -16.14 2.06 -30.86
C GLN A 666 -15.86 1.39 -29.51
N VAL A 667 -15.21 2.13 -28.61
CA VAL A 667 -14.80 1.63 -27.26
C VAL A 667 -15.97 1.07 -26.44
N ASN A 668 -17.18 1.69 -26.54
CA ASN A 668 -18.35 1.21 -25.83
C ASN A 668 -18.80 -0.20 -26.30
N TYR A 669 -18.67 -0.51 -27.60
CA TYR A 669 -18.94 -1.86 -28.13
C TYR A 669 -17.80 -2.84 -27.78
N ALA A 670 -16.57 -2.38 -27.77
CA ALA A 670 -15.45 -3.20 -27.33
C ALA A 670 -15.62 -3.66 -25.87
N LEU A 671 -15.93 -2.73 -24.94
CA LEU A 671 -15.97 -2.96 -23.50
C LEU A 671 -17.32 -3.40 -22.94
N ASN A 672 -18.41 -3.30 -23.70
CA ASN A 672 -19.74 -3.75 -23.31
C ASN A 672 -20.22 -4.90 -24.19
N ARG A 673 -19.95 -6.13 -23.71
CA ARG A 673 -20.31 -7.37 -24.39
C ARG A 673 -21.81 -7.44 -24.74
N GLN A 674 -22.69 -7.04 -23.81
CA GLN A 674 -24.15 -7.17 -24.03
C GLN A 674 -24.62 -6.29 -25.19
N ILE A 675 -24.14 -5.06 -25.29
CA ILE A 675 -24.50 -4.14 -26.38
C ILE A 675 -23.90 -4.64 -27.70
N ARG A 676 -22.65 -5.09 -27.71
CA ARG A 676 -22.00 -5.63 -28.88
C ARG A 676 -22.71 -6.87 -29.42
N ASP A 677 -22.93 -7.85 -28.56
CA ASP A 677 -23.51 -9.15 -28.93
C ASP A 677 -24.96 -8.98 -29.46
N ARG A 678 -25.71 -8.03 -28.91
CA ARG A 678 -27.03 -7.70 -29.39
C ARG A 678 -27.02 -7.04 -30.75
N ASN A 679 -26.14 -6.07 -30.99
CA ASN A 679 -26.16 -5.25 -32.21
C ASN A 679 -25.31 -5.86 -33.35
N TYR A 680 -24.27 -6.61 -33.01
CA TYR A 680 -23.32 -7.22 -33.95
C TYR A 680 -23.08 -8.71 -33.63
N PRO A 681 -24.12 -9.57 -33.75
CA PRO A 681 -24.02 -10.98 -33.39
C PRO A 681 -23.05 -11.79 -34.29
N PHE A 682 -22.65 -11.23 -35.43
CA PHE A 682 -21.66 -11.78 -36.34
C PHE A 682 -20.22 -11.59 -35.89
N SER A 683 -19.97 -10.72 -34.90
CA SER A 683 -18.60 -10.42 -34.44
C SER A 683 -17.90 -11.68 -33.94
N ARG A 684 -16.60 -11.83 -34.28
CA ARG A 684 -15.74 -12.88 -33.74
C ARG A 684 -15.54 -12.79 -32.23
N LEU A 685 -15.87 -11.64 -31.65
CA LEU A 685 -15.83 -11.40 -30.19
C LEU A 685 -17.16 -11.73 -29.49
N TYR A 686 -18.16 -12.28 -30.21
CA TYR A 686 -19.42 -12.69 -29.61
C TYR A 686 -19.21 -13.59 -28.39
N GLY A 687 -19.87 -13.29 -27.28
CA GLY A 687 -19.80 -14.04 -26.02
C GLY A 687 -18.45 -13.90 -25.26
N LYS A 688 -17.53 -13.04 -25.71
CA LYS A 688 -16.19 -12.89 -25.11
C LYS A 688 -16.03 -11.49 -24.53
N ASP A 689 -15.28 -11.39 -23.44
CA ASP A 689 -14.89 -10.10 -22.85
C ASP A 689 -13.55 -9.66 -23.42
N VAL A 690 -13.52 -8.45 -24.00
CA VAL A 690 -12.31 -7.85 -24.57
C VAL A 690 -11.37 -7.43 -23.45
N ASN A 691 -10.08 -7.74 -23.60
CA ASN A 691 -9.02 -7.33 -22.70
C ASN A 691 -7.88 -6.55 -23.37
N THR A 692 -7.87 -6.50 -24.72
CA THR A 692 -6.79 -5.84 -25.47
C THR A 692 -7.40 -4.84 -26.47
N LEU A 693 -6.97 -3.60 -26.39
CA LEU A 693 -7.47 -2.51 -27.23
C LEU A 693 -6.33 -1.98 -28.12
N ILE A 694 -6.51 -2.04 -29.43
CA ILE A 694 -5.59 -1.47 -30.40
C ILE A 694 -6.20 -0.19 -30.94
N PHE A 695 -5.51 0.92 -30.70
CA PHE A 695 -5.98 2.24 -31.10
C PHE A 695 -5.47 2.61 -32.50
N PRO A 696 -6.22 3.44 -33.27
CA PRO A 696 -5.84 3.79 -34.64
C PRO A 696 -4.59 4.68 -34.70
N ASN A 697 -4.35 5.50 -33.69
CA ASN A 697 -3.22 6.43 -33.63
C ASN A 697 -2.88 6.85 -32.19
N LEU A 698 -1.77 7.56 -32.01
CA LEU A 698 -1.27 8.03 -30.71
C LEU A 698 -2.21 9.04 -30.04
N ASN A 699 -2.90 9.90 -30.79
CA ASN A 699 -3.80 10.88 -30.19
C ASN A 699 -4.94 10.19 -29.44
N ALA A 700 -5.51 9.15 -30.05
CA ALA A 700 -6.59 8.39 -29.44
C ALA A 700 -6.13 7.58 -28.24
N SER A 701 -5.02 6.86 -28.35
CA SER A 701 -4.51 6.02 -27.27
C SER A 701 -3.97 6.83 -26.10
N SER A 702 -3.19 7.87 -26.37
CA SER A 702 -2.61 8.75 -25.36
C SER A 702 -3.69 9.48 -24.56
N ALA A 703 -4.71 10.02 -25.24
CA ALA A 703 -5.84 10.64 -24.56
C ALA A 703 -6.61 9.64 -23.70
N ALA A 704 -6.86 8.42 -24.22
CA ALA A 704 -7.61 7.39 -23.52
C ALA A 704 -6.95 6.97 -22.22
N TYR A 705 -5.66 6.56 -22.26
CA TYR A 705 -5.01 6.06 -21.04
C TYR A 705 -4.75 7.17 -20.02
N ARG A 706 -4.35 8.39 -20.46
CA ARG A 706 -4.12 9.52 -19.56
C ARG A 706 -5.41 9.95 -18.86
N MET A 707 -6.51 10.03 -19.60
CA MET A 707 -7.81 10.36 -19.02
C MET A 707 -8.23 9.34 -17.95
N MET A 708 -8.05 8.04 -18.21
CA MET A 708 -8.35 6.99 -17.21
C MET A 708 -7.46 7.11 -15.96
N LEU A 709 -6.18 7.45 -16.15
CA LEU A 709 -5.22 7.64 -15.07
C LEU A 709 -5.59 8.85 -14.20
N GLU A 710 -5.79 10.02 -14.81
CA GLU A 710 -6.12 11.27 -14.09
C GLU A 710 -7.49 11.22 -13.40
N MET A 711 -8.44 10.46 -13.95
CA MET A 711 -9.74 10.22 -13.30
C MET A 711 -9.67 9.17 -12.18
N GLY A 712 -8.51 8.60 -11.88
CA GLY A 712 -8.33 7.58 -10.85
C GLY A 712 -9.07 6.26 -11.13
N LEU A 713 -9.32 5.92 -12.41
CA LEU A 713 -10.06 4.74 -12.81
C LEU A 713 -9.20 3.46 -12.86
N CYS A 714 -7.90 3.61 -12.91
CA CYS A 714 -6.95 2.51 -13.05
C CYS A 714 -5.57 2.85 -12.50
N GLU A 715 -4.80 1.80 -12.20
CA GLU A 715 -3.35 1.87 -12.11
C GLU A 715 -2.75 1.51 -13.47
N VAL A 716 -1.65 2.17 -13.84
CA VAL A 716 -1.00 1.98 -15.12
C VAL A 716 0.39 1.39 -14.91
N ILE A 717 0.71 0.31 -15.64
CA ILE A 717 2.05 -0.28 -15.71
C ILE A 717 2.56 -0.11 -17.12
N GLY A 718 3.74 0.46 -17.25
CA GLY A 718 4.34 0.78 -18.54
C GLY A 718 4.87 2.21 -18.58
N PRO A 719 5.27 2.68 -19.77
CA PRO A 719 5.17 2.04 -21.10
C PRO A 719 6.12 0.85 -21.27
N ILE A 720 5.63 -0.21 -21.87
CA ILE A 720 6.39 -1.42 -22.17
C ILE A 720 6.69 -1.44 -23.65
N GLN A 721 7.96 -1.40 -24.05
CA GLN A 721 8.35 -1.49 -25.46
C GLN A 721 8.26 -2.95 -25.92
N ILE A 722 7.58 -3.19 -27.03
CA ILE A 722 7.36 -4.50 -27.64
C ILE A 722 7.82 -4.48 -29.10
N GLY A 723 8.57 -5.51 -29.51
CA GLY A 723 9.04 -5.65 -30.90
C GLY A 723 10.50 -5.28 -31.13
N LEU A 724 11.27 -4.90 -30.11
CA LEU A 724 12.71 -4.73 -30.20
C LEU A 724 13.42 -6.10 -30.12
N ASN A 725 14.62 -6.21 -30.73
CA ASN A 725 15.43 -7.44 -30.72
C ASN A 725 15.89 -7.85 -29.33
N LYS A 726 16.11 -6.89 -28.43
CA LYS A 726 16.57 -7.10 -27.06
C LYS A 726 15.77 -6.22 -26.09
N PRO A 727 15.69 -6.59 -24.80
CA PRO A 727 14.91 -5.87 -23.80
C PRO A 727 15.46 -4.48 -23.52
N VAL A 728 14.75 -3.47 -24.03
CA VAL A 728 15.04 -2.06 -23.77
C VAL A 728 13.72 -1.36 -23.54
N HIS A 729 13.61 -0.70 -22.39
CA HIS A 729 12.37 -0.06 -21.98
C HIS A 729 12.61 1.40 -21.59
N PHE A 730 11.68 2.28 -21.99
CA PHE A 730 11.73 3.72 -21.69
C PHE A 730 10.53 4.10 -20.86
N ILE A 731 10.76 4.91 -19.84
CA ILE A 731 9.71 5.39 -18.94
C ILE A 731 9.46 6.89 -19.16
N SER A 732 8.36 7.42 -18.66
CA SER A 732 8.11 8.87 -18.73
C SER A 732 8.94 9.64 -17.68
N VAL A 733 9.18 10.93 -17.94
CA VAL A 733 9.94 11.82 -17.03
C VAL A 733 9.29 11.93 -15.64
N GLU A 734 7.98 11.77 -15.55
CA GLU A 734 7.20 11.87 -14.30
C GLU A 734 7.13 10.58 -13.50
N ALA A 735 7.83 9.52 -13.95
CA ALA A 735 7.77 8.20 -13.32
C ALA A 735 8.26 8.21 -11.87
N LYS A 736 7.48 7.57 -11.02
CA LYS A 736 7.83 7.34 -9.61
C LYS A 736 8.78 6.15 -9.49
N VAL A 737 9.44 6.04 -8.36
CA VAL A 737 10.38 4.94 -8.06
C VAL A 737 9.74 3.57 -8.35
N ARG A 738 8.50 3.34 -7.92
CA ARG A 738 7.81 2.06 -8.12
C ARG A 738 7.52 1.74 -9.59
N ASP A 739 7.25 2.74 -10.41
CA ASP A 739 7.04 2.56 -11.85
C ASP A 739 8.33 2.06 -12.53
N ILE A 740 9.47 2.62 -12.14
CA ILE A 740 10.79 2.20 -12.62
C ILE A 740 11.11 0.77 -12.15
N VAL A 741 10.83 0.42 -10.90
CA VAL A 741 10.99 -0.94 -10.38
C VAL A 741 10.11 -1.94 -11.14
N ASN A 742 8.84 -1.60 -11.38
CA ASN A 742 7.93 -2.43 -12.18
C ASN A 742 8.48 -2.66 -13.60
N LEU A 743 9.05 -1.61 -14.20
CA LEU A 743 9.66 -1.73 -15.53
C LEU A 743 10.94 -2.58 -15.50
N ALA A 744 11.75 -2.49 -14.44
CA ALA A 744 12.93 -3.34 -14.26
C ALA A 744 12.55 -4.83 -14.07
N ILE A 745 11.44 -5.12 -13.38
CA ILE A 745 10.87 -6.47 -13.27
C ILE A 745 10.50 -6.99 -14.67
N ILE A 746 9.79 -6.19 -15.46
CA ILE A 746 9.39 -6.56 -16.84
C ILE A 746 10.63 -6.76 -17.71
N ALA A 747 11.62 -5.85 -17.64
CA ALA A 747 12.87 -5.96 -18.37
C ALA A 747 13.65 -7.24 -18.04
N THR A 748 13.68 -7.62 -16.76
CA THR A 748 14.28 -8.88 -16.29
C THR A 748 13.57 -10.09 -16.87
N MET A 749 12.24 -10.07 -16.87
CA MET A 749 11.45 -11.16 -17.45
C MET A 749 11.66 -11.26 -18.96
N ASP A 750 11.61 -10.14 -19.67
CA ASP A 750 11.80 -10.09 -21.12
C ASP A 750 13.20 -10.61 -21.51
N ALA A 751 14.22 -10.28 -20.73
CA ALA A 751 15.57 -10.81 -20.89
C ALA A 751 15.67 -12.32 -20.64
N ALA A 752 14.86 -12.87 -19.73
CA ALA A 752 14.87 -14.31 -19.45
C ALA A 752 14.29 -15.16 -20.60
N VAL A 753 13.47 -14.57 -21.46
CA VAL A 753 12.84 -15.24 -22.62
C VAL A 753 13.58 -14.95 -23.91
N SER A 754 14.14 -13.76 -24.08
CA SER A 754 14.88 -13.38 -25.30
C SER A 754 16.08 -14.29 -25.61
N GLY A 755 16.53 -15.09 -24.66
CA GLY A 755 17.54 -16.16 -24.86
C GLY A 755 16.98 -17.50 -25.36
N LYS A 756 15.66 -17.64 -25.44
CA LYS A 756 15.00 -18.82 -26.04
C LYS A 756 14.46 -18.42 -27.40
N ALA A 757 14.63 -19.29 -28.41
CA ALA A 757 14.20 -19.06 -29.78
C ALA A 757 12.78 -18.44 -29.84
N PRO A 758 12.50 -17.55 -30.83
CA PRO A 758 11.18 -16.93 -30.95
C PRO A 758 10.12 -18.03 -31.03
N LEU A 759 9.01 -17.80 -30.31
CA LEU A 759 7.79 -18.57 -30.54
C LEU A 759 7.46 -18.38 -32.03
N ALA A 760 7.83 -19.36 -32.83
CA ALA A 760 7.49 -19.33 -34.25
C ALA A 760 5.97 -19.20 -34.37
N ASP A 761 5.51 -18.30 -35.19
CA ASP A 761 4.13 -18.27 -35.65
C ASP A 761 3.79 -19.66 -36.23
N LYS A 762 3.18 -20.54 -35.40
CA LYS A 762 2.61 -21.80 -35.85
C LYS A 762 1.20 -21.57 -36.34
#